data_a22a8356cdb4c1103eb3058ede759a73
#
_entry.id   a22a8356cdb4c1103eb3058ede759a73
#
_cell.length_a   1.000
_cell.length_b   1.000
_cell.length_c   1.000
_cell.angle_alpha   90.00
_cell.angle_beta   90.00
_cell.angle_gamma   90.00
#
_symmetry.space_group_name_H-M   'P 1'
#
loop_
_entity.id
_entity.type
_entity.pdbx_description
1 polymer ?
#
loop_
_entity_poly.entity_id
_entity_poly.type
_entity_poly.pdbx_seq_one_letter_code
_entity_poly.pdbx_strand_id
1 'polypeptide(L)'
;MVHAQPQLDLSKYQSGQNDFAHLSLKNLVEARDLFHIHLMRHPNVVATAIGRYRIRKTDSWPGDKKKHHGTGVRRLDNSEMRPYSWPCILVFVAKWQDPKEFSSRPEDMVPGTVFMPDGSRVPICVVEAPRESVTPVEARDIKFPLNNIGPGSALIADVQGQQYAATIGCLVSDGHKIFALTNRHVTGEEGEIVYSVLNGAQERIGLSAAKQLTRLPFSTIYPNFPVQDTYINLDIGLIDIDDIARWTTKVRGIGVIGPMADFSGVNLSLSLVGCHVRGVGAASGEMAGEIHGLFYRYKTGGGFEYVADIFIGPRTSAPAQKKAPLPKFATHPGDSGTLWLLEPTKTSYSGTHDPDGSDQFLPLALQWGRNMLYSAERAPPQSFALATLLSRVCAMLEVDPVRDWNIDQTDTWGALGHFAIASRTLIALSGNFPKLKTLMENNALIVSHGDDALEEGDFSGMGSEDFVPMADVPDFFWKPRVAKQGFARPSEGGNHFADMDQKGADGKTLLDMTKDEANIDPDVWETYYDGVKDLLKDEKIKEDRRGLLPFRVWQIFDQMCEFAKNGEAENFVCAAGVLTHYVGDACQPLHISYLHDGDPLRPVEHTFSKGKKEGQTELRPMGQGVHSAYEDKMVFDHRKEILDGLKKTPKVKKAELIDSGQEAAVQTIELMRNTFNALPPSKIVQTYIDVGKGGKAASDALWSRHGQKTIGVMQDGAHLLAVLWESAWNVGDGEHNVTRKSALTKKEAMDIVQDPDFIPSVTIGQIGALLKKA
;
A
#
# COMPACT_ATOMS: atom_id res chain seq x y z
N MET A 1 26.07 -56.24 23.73
CA MET A 1 25.49 -55.41 24.75
C MET A 1 24.03 -55.19 24.35
N VAL A 2 23.10 -55.75 25.12
CA VAL A 2 21.67 -55.59 24.88
C VAL A 2 21.34 -54.17 25.39
N HIS A 3 20.97 -53.26 24.47
CA HIS A 3 20.44 -51.97 24.87
C HIS A 3 19.11 -52.21 25.62
N ALA A 4 19.10 -51.98 26.92
CA ALA A 4 17.86 -51.97 27.69
C ALA A 4 16.96 -50.87 27.09
N GLN A 5 15.77 -51.26 26.64
CA GLN A 5 14.73 -50.28 26.29
C GLN A 5 14.47 -49.38 27.49
N PRO A 6 14.37 -48.08 27.33
CA PRO A 6 14.05 -47.20 28.42
C PRO A 6 12.68 -47.61 29.01
N GLN A 7 12.66 -47.90 30.29
CA GLN A 7 11.45 -48.29 31.01
C GLN A 7 10.50 -47.08 30.99
N LEU A 8 9.33 -47.23 30.40
CA LEU A 8 8.31 -46.20 30.37
C LEU A 8 7.89 -45.84 31.78
N ASP A 9 8.08 -44.61 32.18
CA ASP A 9 7.61 -44.08 33.47
C ASP A 9 6.10 -43.82 33.38
N LEU A 10 5.32 -44.84 33.73
CA LEU A 10 3.86 -44.80 33.67
C LEU A 10 3.23 -43.78 34.67
N SER A 11 3.99 -43.31 35.69
CA SER A 11 3.49 -42.31 36.63
C SER A 11 3.15 -41.00 35.99
N LYS A 12 3.86 -40.64 34.90
CA LYS A 12 3.58 -39.45 34.09
C LYS A 12 2.25 -39.53 33.33
N TYR A 13 1.76 -40.71 33.04
CA TYR A 13 0.47 -40.92 32.36
C TYR A 13 -0.71 -40.94 33.29
N GLN A 14 -0.47 -41.13 34.60
CA GLN A 14 -1.51 -41.24 35.62
C GLN A 14 -1.81 -39.93 36.34
N SER A 15 -0.94 -38.91 36.22
CA SER A 15 -1.19 -37.59 36.78
C SER A 15 -2.28 -36.87 36.01
N GLY A 16 -3.43 -36.59 36.61
CA GLY A 16 -4.61 -35.97 35.98
C GLY A 16 -4.43 -34.47 35.60
N GLN A 17 -3.24 -33.94 35.59
CA GLN A 17 -2.94 -32.57 35.17
C GLN A 17 -2.67 -32.53 33.69
N ASN A 18 -3.68 -32.10 32.90
CA ASN A 18 -3.56 -31.84 31.45
C ASN A 18 -2.98 -30.45 31.19
N ASP A 19 -1.81 -30.17 31.71
CA ASP A 19 -1.09 -28.93 31.33
C ASP A 19 -0.29 -29.15 30.07
N PHE A 20 -0.81 -28.67 28.92
CA PHE A 20 -0.14 -28.71 27.61
C PHE A 20 0.52 -27.39 27.24
N ALA A 21 0.48 -26.37 28.11
CA ALA A 21 0.98 -25.04 27.81
C ALA A 21 2.50 -25.02 27.59
N HIS A 22 3.23 -25.99 28.15
CA HIS A 22 4.67 -26.13 28.02
C HIS A 22 5.15 -26.72 26.67
N LEU A 23 4.25 -27.26 25.85
CA LEU A 23 4.62 -27.86 24.57
C LEU A 23 5.11 -26.80 23.59
N SER A 24 6.34 -26.98 23.13
CA SER A 24 6.94 -26.14 22.11
C SER A 24 6.49 -26.52 20.69
N LEU A 25 6.70 -25.62 19.72
CA LEU A 25 6.52 -25.94 18.32
C LEU A 25 7.32 -27.19 17.90
N LYS A 26 8.53 -27.33 18.41
CA LYS A 26 9.43 -28.46 18.15
C LYS A 26 8.81 -29.79 18.63
N ASN A 27 8.26 -29.83 19.84
CA ASN A 27 7.60 -31.03 20.35
C ASN A 27 6.39 -31.43 19.48
N LEU A 28 5.62 -30.47 19.01
CA LEU A 28 4.45 -30.74 18.18
C LEU A 28 4.84 -31.25 16.78
N VAL A 29 5.88 -30.67 16.19
CA VAL A 29 6.38 -31.10 14.87
C VAL A 29 6.95 -32.52 14.96
N GLU A 30 7.73 -32.81 16.01
CA GLU A 30 8.26 -34.16 16.27
C GLU A 30 7.13 -35.19 16.45
N ALA A 31 6.15 -34.87 17.27
CA ALA A 31 5.00 -35.74 17.50
C ALA A 31 4.19 -35.98 16.22
N ARG A 32 3.90 -34.90 15.47
CA ARG A 32 3.18 -35.04 14.21
C ARG A 32 3.93 -35.90 13.22
N ASP A 33 5.24 -35.71 13.08
CA ASP A 33 6.05 -36.51 12.13
C ASP A 33 6.13 -37.99 12.52
N LEU A 34 6.34 -38.28 13.80
CA LEU A 34 6.36 -39.64 14.32
C LEU A 34 5.03 -40.38 14.06
N PHE A 35 3.91 -39.71 14.22
CA PHE A 35 2.58 -40.31 14.04
C PHE A 35 1.96 -40.02 12.66
N HIS A 36 2.68 -39.36 11.74
CA HIS A 36 2.12 -38.90 10.49
C HIS A 36 1.50 -40.01 9.65
N ILE A 37 2.22 -41.13 9.46
CA ILE A 37 1.75 -42.26 8.64
C ILE A 37 0.48 -42.83 9.29
N HIS A 38 0.45 -42.94 10.60
CA HIS A 38 -0.71 -43.45 11.34
C HIS A 38 -1.92 -42.56 11.13
N LEU A 39 -1.77 -41.23 11.32
CA LEU A 39 -2.84 -40.25 11.14
C LEU A 39 -3.36 -40.22 9.68
N MET A 40 -2.46 -40.21 8.69
CA MET A 40 -2.84 -40.13 7.27
C MET A 40 -3.33 -41.44 6.65
N ARG A 41 -3.23 -42.58 7.35
CA ARG A 41 -3.88 -43.85 6.95
C ARG A 41 -5.39 -43.82 7.16
N HIS A 42 -5.90 -43.01 8.06
CA HIS A 42 -7.34 -42.87 8.23
C HIS A 42 -7.97 -42.22 7.00
N PRO A 43 -8.89 -42.90 6.30
CA PRO A 43 -9.48 -42.38 5.05
C PRO A 43 -10.20 -41.03 5.24
N ASN A 44 -10.62 -40.75 6.47
CA ASN A 44 -11.34 -39.54 6.84
C ASN A 44 -10.41 -38.35 7.12
N VAL A 45 -9.08 -38.58 7.27
CA VAL A 45 -8.12 -37.49 7.51
C VAL A 45 -7.67 -36.86 6.18
N VAL A 46 -7.88 -35.59 6.02
CA VAL A 46 -7.55 -34.84 4.79
C VAL A 46 -6.28 -34.02 4.90
N ALA A 47 -5.94 -33.59 6.13
CA ALA A 47 -4.73 -32.79 6.37
C ALA A 47 -4.38 -32.77 7.88
N THR A 48 -3.13 -32.36 8.17
CA THR A 48 -2.66 -32.06 9.52
C THR A 48 -1.96 -30.70 9.56
N ALA A 49 -1.97 -30.04 10.71
CA ALA A 49 -1.19 -28.80 10.93
C ALA A 49 -0.76 -28.70 12.39
N ILE A 50 0.17 -27.82 12.67
CA ILE A 50 0.54 -27.48 14.05
C ILE A 50 -0.19 -26.18 14.43
N GLY A 51 -0.85 -26.17 15.56
CA GLY A 51 -1.63 -25.00 15.97
C GLY A 51 -1.98 -24.95 17.45
N ARG A 52 -3.06 -24.23 17.71
CA ARG A 52 -3.67 -24.13 19.04
C ARG A 52 -5.03 -24.78 19.05
N TYR A 53 -5.40 -25.39 20.17
CA TYR A 53 -6.65 -26.10 20.33
C TYR A 53 -7.85 -25.17 20.08
N ARG A 54 -8.71 -25.55 19.16
CA ARG A 54 -9.88 -24.76 18.78
C ARG A 54 -11.05 -25.10 19.74
N ILE A 55 -11.51 -24.09 20.44
CA ILE A 55 -12.62 -24.19 21.40
C ILE A 55 -13.91 -23.82 20.68
N ARG A 56 -14.97 -24.59 20.86
CA ARG A 56 -16.27 -24.24 20.26
C ARG A 56 -16.77 -22.91 20.83
N LYS A 57 -17.34 -22.07 19.98
CA LYS A 57 -17.89 -20.77 20.40
C LYS A 57 -18.98 -20.91 21.45
N THR A 58 -19.68 -22.06 21.46
CA THR A 58 -20.70 -22.43 22.49
C THR A 58 -20.11 -22.89 23.82
N ASP A 59 -18.83 -23.23 23.86
CA ASP A 59 -18.18 -23.66 25.11
C ASP A 59 -18.00 -22.48 26.06
N SER A 60 -18.30 -22.70 27.35
CA SER A 60 -18.20 -21.66 28.38
C SER A 60 -16.78 -21.11 28.53
N TRP A 61 -16.70 -19.86 28.92
CA TRP A 61 -15.43 -19.24 29.34
C TRP A 61 -15.07 -19.69 30.77
N PRO A 62 -13.81 -19.65 31.19
CA PRO A 62 -13.37 -20.14 32.50
C PRO A 62 -14.10 -19.53 33.68
N GLY A 63 -14.57 -18.28 33.57
CA GLY A 63 -15.31 -17.56 34.62
C GLY A 63 -16.84 -17.73 34.61
N ASP A 64 -17.40 -18.46 33.65
CA ASP A 64 -18.85 -18.62 33.53
C ASP A 64 -19.43 -19.45 34.64
N LYS A 65 -20.56 -18.98 35.21
CA LYS A 65 -21.28 -19.68 36.32
C LYS A 65 -21.85 -21.03 35.89
N LYS A 66 -22.31 -21.15 34.64
CA LYS A 66 -22.81 -22.43 34.09
C LYS A 66 -21.77 -22.93 33.08
N LYS A 67 -21.15 -24.05 33.39
CA LYS A 67 -20.19 -24.68 32.49
C LYS A 67 -20.91 -25.52 31.44
N HIS A 68 -20.76 -25.15 30.19
CA HIS A 68 -21.25 -25.91 29.04
C HIS A 68 -20.03 -26.37 28.22
N HIS A 69 -19.96 -27.66 27.95
CA HIS A 69 -18.96 -28.22 27.01
C HIS A 69 -19.73 -28.87 25.86
N GLY A 70 -19.64 -28.24 24.69
CA GLY A 70 -20.28 -28.75 23.49
C GLY A 70 -19.69 -30.09 23.04
N THR A 71 -20.56 -31.06 22.76
CA THR A 71 -20.18 -32.40 22.30
C THR A 71 -20.30 -32.56 20.77
N GLY A 72 -20.87 -31.59 20.10
CA GLY A 72 -21.12 -31.65 18.64
C GLY A 72 -19.89 -31.42 17.77
N VAL A 73 -20.14 -31.39 16.49
CA VAL A 73 -19.12 -31.13 15.42
C VAL A 73 -18.30 -29.89 15.69
N ARG A 74 -17.00 -29.99 15.57
CA ARG A 74 -16.09 -28.83 15.58
C ARG A 74 -15.68 -28.50 14.15
N ARG A 75 -15.98 -27.27 13.69
CA ARG A 75 -15.63 -26.72 12.40
C ARG A 75 -14.85 -25.41 12.56
N LEU A 76 -14.31 -24.88 11.47
CA LEU A 76 -13.59 -23.63 11.49
C LEU A 76 -14.48 -22.42 11.82
N ASP A 77 -15.74 -22.42 11.39
CA ASP A 77 -16.72 -21.35 11.62
C ASP A 77 -17.29 -21.33 13.04
N ASN A 78 -17.50 -22.50 13.66
CA ASN A 78 -18.11 -22.63 14.96
C ASN A 78 -17.12 -22.78 16.12
N SER A 79 -15.82 -22.67 15.84
CA SER A 79 -14.75 -22.76 16.83
C SER A 79 -13.74 -21.63 16.65
N GLU A 80 -13.09 -21.28 17.74
CA GLU A 80 -12.15 -20.16 17.81
C GLU A 80 -10.94 -20.54 18.66
N MET A 81 -9.84 -19.80 18.49
CA MET A 81 -8.73 -19.81 19.44
C MET A 81 -9.02 -18.79 20.53
N ARG A 82 -8.85 -19.18 21.79
CA ARG A 82 -8.98 -18.32 22.96
C ARG A 82 -7.62 -18.12 23.62
N PRO A 83 -7.42 -17.07 24.44
CA PRO A 83 -6.12 -16.81 25.08
C PRO A 83 -5.52 -18.00 25.83
N TYR A 84 -6.36 -18.88 26.33
CA TYR A 84 -5.96 -20.10 27.04
C TYR A 84 -5.94 -21.38 26.17
N SER A 85 -6.09 -21.24 24.86
CA SER A 85 -5.96 -22.38 23.92
C SER A 85 -4.54 -22.92 23.95
N TRP A 86 -4.41 -24.21 24.25
CA TRP A 86 -3.11 -24.87 24.37
C TRP A 86 -2.55 -25.34 23.00
N PRO A 87 -1.24 -25.53 22.90
CA PRO A 87 -0.58 -26.14 21.74
C PRO A 87 -1.14 -27.52 21.40
N CYS A 88 -1.33 -27.82 20.11
CA CYS A 88 -1.83 -29.13 19.68
C CYS A 88 -1.49 -29.42 18.21
N ILE A 89 -1.66 -30.69 17.82
CA ILE A 89 -1.75 -31.09 16.42
C ILE A 89 -3.20 -30.92 15.96
N LEU A 90 -3.42 -30.11 14.91
CA LEU A 90 -4.70 -30.01 14.23
C LEU A 90 -4.82 -31.18 13.24
N VAL A 91 -5.92 -31.91 13.29
CA VAL A 91 -6.26 -32.97 12.34
C VAL A 91 -7.58 -32.61 11.66
N PHE A 92 -7.49 -32.33 10.36
CA PHE A 92 -8.65 -32.00 9.55
C PHE A 92 -9.27 -33.27 8.99
N VAL A 93 -10.57 -33.44 9.20
CA VAL A 93 -11.30 -34.64 8.75
C VAL A 93 -12.39 -34.25 7.72
N ALA A 94 -12.68 -35.18 6.82
CA ALA A 94 -13.73 -35.00 5.83
C ALA A 94 -15.13 -35.01 6.46
N LYS A 95 -15.31 -35.79 7.51
CA LYS A 95 -16.58 -35.89 8.22
C LYS A 95 -16.35 -36.09 9.73
N TRP A 96 -17.06 -35.33 10.52
CA TRP A 96 -17.10 -35.58 11.97
C TRP A 96 -17.77 -36.91 12.27
N GLN A 97 -17.18 -37.70 13.14
CA GLN A 97 -17.72 -38.97 13.61
C GLN A 97 -17.78 -38.97 15.13
N ASP A 98 -18.91 -39.43 15.67
CA ASP A 98 -19.06 -39.54 17.14
C ASP A 98 -18.17 -40.69 17.62
N PRO A 99 -17.46 -40.55 18.74
CA PRO A 99 -16.69 -41.66 19.36
C PRO A 99 -17.46 -42.97 19.54
N LYS A 100 -18.79 -42.90 19.72
CA LYS A 100 -19.65 -44.06 19.82
C LYS A 100 -19.73 -44.89 18.53
N GLU A 101 -19.53 -44.28 17.39
CA GLU A 101 -19.51 -44.99 16.08
C GLU A 101 -18.32 -45.93 15.96
N PHE A 102 -17.28 -45.72 16.76
CA PHE A 102 -16.04 -46.52 16.77
C PHE A 102 -16.03 -47.61 17.87
N SER A 103 -17.12 -47.84 18.56
CA SER A 103 -17.16 -48.81 19.67
C SER A 103 -16.73 -50.24 19.29
N SER A 104 -16.90 -50.63 18.02
CA SER A 104 -16.48 -51.94 17.49
C SER A 104 -15.08 -51.92 16.82
N ARG A 105 -14.54 -50.73 16.51
CA ARG A 105 -13.21 -50.54 15.86
C ARG A 105 -12.56 -49.28 16.38
N PRO A 106 -12.12 -49.23 17.64
CA PRO A 106 -11.50 -48.06 18.23
C PRO A 106 -10.20 -47.64 17.53
N GLU A 107 -9.54 -48.53 16.82
CA GLU A 107 -8.36 -48.25 16.01
C GLU A 107 -8.63 -47.37 14.79
N ASP A 108 -9.89 -47.27 14.34
CA ASP A 108 -10.30 -46.38 13.24
C ASP A 108 -10.57 -44.94 13.73
N MET A 109 -10.51 -44.66 15.01
CA MET A 109 -10.74 -43.35 15.58
C MET A 109 -9.44 -42.55 15.61
N VAL A 110 -9.50 -41.27 15.13
CA VAL A 110 -8.39 -40.35 15.33
C VAL A 110 -8.21 -40.11 16.84
N PRO A 111 -7.04 -40.40 17.44
CA PRO A 111 -6.86 -40.31 18.88
C PRO A 111 -6.92 -38.84 19.33
N GLY A 112 -7.47 -38.58 20.53
CA GLY A 112 -7.48 -37.23 21.12
C GLY A 112 -6.12 -36.79 21.68
N THR A 113 -5.18 -37.74 21.82
CA THR A 113 -3.82 -37.50 22.34
C THR A 113 -2.89 -38.54 21.78
N VAL A 114 -1.69 -38.19 21.41
CA VAL A 114 -0.59 -39.09 21.12
C VAL A 114 0.43 -39.10 22.24
N PHE A 115 1.08 -40.23 22.44
CA PHE A 115 2.04 -40.46 23.52
C PHE A 115 3.43 -40.63 22.90
N MET A 116 4.34 -39.76 23.32
CA MET A 116 5.72 -39.77 22.86
C MET A 116 6.55 -40.82 23.61
N PRO A 117 7.67 -41.29 23.03
CA PRO A 117 8.55 -42.27 23.70
C PRO A 117 9.14 -41.77 25.03
N ASP A 118 9.30 -40.46 25.19
CA ASP A 118 9.78 -39.83 26.44
C ASP A 118 8.70 -39.74 27.54
N GLY A 119 7.49 -40.19 27.25
CA GLY A 119 6.35 -40.16 28.14
C GLY A 119 5.51 -38.86 28.07
N SER A 120 5.93 -37.90 27.26
CA SER A 120 5.14 -36.69 27.05
C SER A 120 3.87 -36.98 26.25
N ARG A 121 2.84 -36.16 26.47
CA ARG A 121 1.53 -36.26 25.80
C ARG A 121 1.34 -35.05 24.90
N VAL A 122 0.90 -35.29 23.67
CA VAL A 122 0.60 -34.22 22.71
C VAL A 122 -0.87 -34.31 22.32
N PRO A 123 -1.67 -33.27 22.59
CA PRO A 123 -3.09 -33.27 22.28
C PRO A 123 -3.34 -33.11 20.78
N ILE A 124 -4.41 -33.75 20.31
CA ILE A 124 -4.93 -33.63 18.96
C ILE A 124 -6.26 -32.87 18.99
N CYS A 125 -6.41 -31.88 18.14
CA CYS A 125 -7.64 -31.16 17.91
C CYS A 125 -8.23 -31.57 16.55
N VAL A 126 -9.27 -32.39 16.56
CA VAL A 126 -9.98 -32.80 15.34
C VAL A 126 -10.93 -31.68 14.93
N VAL A 127 -10.89 -31.33 13.62
CA VAL A 127 -11.72 -30.28 13.01
C VAL A 127 -12.33 -30.85 11.72
N GLU A 128 -13.65 -30.80 11.58
CA GLU A 128 -14.31 -31.13 10.32
C GLU A 128 -14.09 -30.01 9.33
N ALA A 129 -13.40 -30.30 8.23
CA ALA A 129 -13.14 -29.39 7.15
C ALA A 129 -12.92 -30.18 5.86
N PRO A 130 -13.99 -30.73 5.25
CA PRO A 130 -13.91 -31.44 3.98
C PRO A 130 -13.22 -30.59 2.94
N ARG A 131 -12.37 -31.21 2.14
CA ARG A 131 -11.66 -30.53 1.07
C ARG A 131 -12.43 -30.66 -0.24
N GLU A 132 -12.61 -29.55 -0.96
CA GLU A 132 -13.15 -29.57 -2.33
C GLU A 132 -12.08 -30.11 -3.29
N SER A 133 -12.42 -31.12 -4.05
CA SER A 133 -11.49 -31.78 -4.99
C SER A 133 -11.42 -31.09 -6.35
N VAL A 134 -12.48 -30.39 -6.74
CA VAL A 134 -12.56 -29.65 -8.01
C VAL A 134 -12.78 -28.19 -7.70
N THR A 135 -11.79 -27.38 -7.95
CA THR A 135 -11.91 -25.93 -7.79
C THR A 135 -12.49 -25.32 -9.08
N PRO A 136 -13.66 -24.72 -9.06
CA PRO A 136 -14.16 -23.98 -10.22
C PRO A 136 -13.17 -22.87 -10.60
N VAL A 137 -12.82 -22.81 -11.88
CA VAL A 137 -12.05 -21.68 -12.41
C VAL A 137 -13.03 -20.54 -12.65
N GLU A 138 -13.13 -19.61 -11.72
CA GLU A 138 -13.84 -18.36 -11.95
C GLU A 138 -12.92 -17.42 -12.71
N ALA A 139 -13.37 -16.93 -13.86
CA ALA A 139 -12.72 -15.82 -14.53
C ALA A 139 -12.87 -14.57 -13.65
N ARG A 140 -11.76 -13.90 -13.36
CA ARG A 140 -11.73 -12.65 -12.59
C ARG A 140 -11.06 -11.57 -13.42
N ASP A 141 -11.52 -10.34 -13.26
CA ASP A 141 -10.85 -9.18 -13.82
C ASP A 141 -9.57 -8.93 -13.02
N ILE A 142 -8.43 -9.20 -13.66
CA ILE A 142 -7.13 -8.97 -13.07
C ILE A 142 -6.78 -7.50 -13.22
N LYS A 143 -6.46 -6.85 -12.10
CA LYS A 143 -6.09 -5.43 -12.07
C LYS A 143 -4.59 -5.28 -12.28
N PHE A 144 -4.23 -4.66 -13.38
CA PHE A 144 -2.85 -4.33 -13.73
C PHE A 144 -2.44 -2.96 -13.19
N PRO A 145 -1.13 -2.73 -12.95
CA PRO A 145 -0.63 -1.43 -12.52
C PRO A 145 -0.69 -0.40 -13.66
N LEU A 146 -0.85 0.87 -13.30
CA LEU A 146 -0.80 1.96 -14.28
C LEU A 146 0.65 2.37 -14.58
N ASN A 147 1.38 2.85 -13.57
CA ASN A 147 2.69 3.50 -13.77
C ASN A 147 3.84 2.69 -13.18
N ASN A 148 3.69 2.19 -11.96
CA ASN A 148 4.75 1.47 -11.25
C ASN A 148 4.31 0.06 -10.89
N ILE A 149 5.21 -0.88 -11.12
CA ILE A 149 5.02 -2.28 -10.74
C ILE A 149 5.52 -2.46 -9.31
N GLY A 150 4.72 -3.08 -8.47
CA GLY A 150 5.11 -3.32 -7.08
C GLY A 150 4.39 -4.52 -6.49
N PRO A 151 4.60 -4.78 -5.20
CA PRO A 151 3.92 -5.86 -4.50
C PRO A 151 2.40 -5.75 -4.62
N GLY A 152 1.74 -6.84 -4.98
CA GLY A 152 0.31 -6.88 -5.26
C GLY A 152 -0.08 -6.52 -6.71
N SER A 153 0.87 -6.16 -7.57
CA SER A 153 0.63 -5.96 -9.00
C SER A 153 0.58 -7.30 -9.75
N ALA A 154 -0.20 -7.31 -10.84
CA ALA A 154 -0.32 -8.48 -11.69
C ALA A 154 0.88 -8.61 -12.63
N LEU A 155 1.27 -9.84 -12.89
CA LEU A 155 2.19 -10.23 -13.95
C LEU A 155 1.56 -11.31 -14.82
N ILE A 156 2.08 -11.46 -16.04
CA ILE A 156 1.72 -12.51 -17.00
C ILE A 156 3.00 -13.22 -17.45
N ALA A 157 2.97 -14.54 -17.41
CA ALA A 157 4.02 -15.37 -17.97
C ALA A 157 3.41 -16.42 -18.89
N ASP A 158 4.15 -16.77 -19.93
CA ASP A 158 3.83 -17.90 -20.81
C ASP A 158 4.69 -19.09 -20.38
N VAL A 159 4.06 -20.05 -19.76
CA VAL A 159 4.75 -21.27 -19.30
C VAL A 159 4.20 -22.45 -20.09
N GLN A 160 5.04 -23.07 -20.90
CA GLN A 160 4.70 -24.22 -21.75
C GLN A 160 3.53 -23.94 -22.71
N GLY A 161 3.46 -22.72 -23.26
CA GLY A 161 2.43 -22.30 -24.20
C GLY A 161 1.08 -21.97 -23.57
N GLN A 162 1.04 -21.80 -22.26
CA GLN A 162 -0.13 -21.31 -21.52
C GLN A 162 0.18 -20.02 -20.78
N GLN A 163 -0.69 -19.04 -20.90
CA GLN A 163 -0.56 -17.79 -20.18
C GLN A 163 -1.11 -17.93 -18.76
N TYR A 164 -0.27 -17.59 -17.79
CA TYR A 164 -0.62 -17.54 -16.38
C TYR A 164 -0.54 -16.09 -15.88
N ALA A 165 -1.58 -15.68 -15.21
CA ALA A 165 -1.52 -14.45 -14.43
C ALA A 165 -1.20 -14.75 -12.96
N ALA A 166 -0.38 -13.93 -12.34
CA ALA A 166 -0.02 -14.07 -10.93
C ALA A 166 0.29 -12.70 -10.31
N THR A 167 0.73 -12.73 -9.07
CA THR A 167 0.99 -11.54 -8.26
C THR A 167 2.48 -11.37 -8.01
N ILE A 168 2.96 -10.14 -8.06
CA ILE A 168 4.32 -9.79 -7.62
C ILE A 168 4.33 -9.69 -6.10
N GLY A 169 5.25 -10.42 -5.45
CA GLY A 169 5.37 -10.47 -4.00
C GLY A 169 6.12 -9.28 -3.43
N CYS A 170 7.39 -9.14 -3.75
CA CYS A 170 8.22 -8.01 -3.33
C CYS A 170 9.47 -7.87 -4.20
N LEU A 171 10.19 -6.76 -4.01
CA LEU A 171 11.54 -6.62 -4.55
C LEU A 171 12.55 -7.19 -3.55
N VAL A 172 13.55 -7.91 -4.06
CA VAL A 172 14.67 -8.44 -3.30
C VAL A 172 16.00 -8.15 -3.99
N SER A 173 17.11 -8.14 -3.26
CA SER A 173 18.45 -7.90 -3.81
C SER A 173 19.46 -8.87 -3.24
N ASP A 174 20.40 -9.32 -4.06
CA ASP A 174 21.58 -10.07 -3.63
C ASP A 174 22.81 -9.17 -3.38
N GLY A 175 22.58 -7.86 -3.30
CA GLY A 175 23.64 -6.84 -3.14
C GLY A 175 24.22 -6.32 -4.47
N HIS A 176 23.99 -7.03 -5.57
CA HIS A 176 24.47 -6.66 -6.91
C HIS A 176 23.32 -6.31 -7.85
N LYS A 177 22.25 -7.05 -7.81
CA LYS A 177 21.06 -6.89 -8.63
C LYS A 177 19.80 -6.82 -7.78
N ILE A 178 18.76 -6.23 -8.33
CA ILE A 178 17.41 -6.24 -7.78
C ILE A 178 16.56 -7.19 -8.64
N PHE A 179 15.79 -8.03 -7.96
CA PHE A 179 14.87 -8.98 -8.57
C PHE A 179 13.46 -8.75 -8.06
N ALA A 180 12.46 -9.11 -8.84
CA ALA A 180 11.11 -9.24 -8.34
C ALA A 180 10.84 -10.70 -7.92
N LEU A 181 10.29 -10.89 -6.72
CA LEU A 181 9.98 -12.18 -6.14
C LEU A 181 8.53 -12.57 -6.43
N THR A 182 8.31 -13.79 -6.92
CA THR A 182 7.00 -14.40 -7.13
C THR A 182 7.12 -15.92 -7.06
N ASN A 183 6.21 -16.67 -7.69
CA ASN A 183 6.25 -18.13 -7.71
C ASN A 183 6.91 -18.70 -8.96
N ARG A 184 7.61 -19.83 -8.81
CA ARG A 184 8.28 -20.53 -9.91
C ARG A 184 7.30 -21.07 -10.94
N HIS A 185 6.17 -21.63 -10.52
CA HIS A 185 5.18 -22.16 -11.47
C HIS A 185 4.61 -21.09 -12.41
N VAL A 186 4.86 -19.80 -12.09
CA VAL A 186 4.48 -18.65 -12.92
C VAL A 186 5.65 -18.19 -13.79
N THR A 187 6.86 -18.03 -13.20
CA THR A 187 8.02 -17.52 -13.95
C THR A 187 8.59 -18.55 -14.93
N GLY A 188 8.32 -19.85 -14.72
CA GLY A 188 8.81 -20.91 -15.56
C GLY A 188 10.31 -21.19 -15.41
N GLU A 189 10.95 -21.61 -16.50
CA GLU A 189 12.37 -21.92 -16.52
C GLU A 189 13.22 -20.63 -16.69
N GLU A 190 14.52 -20.75 -16.39
CA GLU A 190 15.45 -19.62 -16.57
C GLU A 190 15.40 -19.07 -17.99
N GLY A 191 15.34 -17.74 -18.11
CA GLY A 191 15.33 -17.02 -19.39
C GLY A 191 13.94 -16.88 -20.03
N GLU A 192 12.88 -17.43 -19.48
CA GLU A 192 11.52 -17.18 -19.94
C GLU A 192 11.12 -15.72 -19.68
N ILE A 193 10.39 -15.13 -20.66
CA ILE A 193 10.02 -13.71 -20.60
C ILE A 193 8.80 -13.56 -19.70
N VAL A 194 8.87 -12.59 -18.80
CA VAL A 194 7.76 -12.21 -17.93
C VAL A 194 7.23 -10.83 -18.36
N TYR A 195 5.91 -10.73 -18.43
CA TYR A 195 5.21 -9.52 -18.85
C TYR A 195 4.34 -8.97 -17.72
N SER A 196 3.99 -7.70 -17.84
CA SER A 196 2.86 -7.10 -17.14
C SER A 196 2.07 -6.25 -18.14
N VAL A 197 0.95 -5.68 -17.71
CA VAL A 197 0.25 -4.69 -18.51
C VAL A 197 0.43 -3.35 -17.80
N LEU A 198 1.14 -2.44 -18.45
CA LEU A 198 1.37 -1.08 -17.98
C LEU A 198 0.64 -0.12 -18.91
N ASN A 199 -0.17 0.76 -18.36
CA ASN A 199 -0.97 1.72 -19.15
C ASN A 199 -1.80 1.05 -20.27
N GLY A 200 -2.31 -0.18 -20.01
CA GLY A 200 -3.11 -0.93 -20.99
C GLY A 200 -2.29 -1.67 -22.07
N ALA A 201 -0.98 -1.50 -22.14
CA ALA A 201 -0.10 -2.22 -23.08
C ALA A 201 0.64 -3.36 -22.39
N GLN A 202 0.72 -4.53 -23.04
CA GLN A 202 1.56 -5.63 -22.58
C GLN A 202 3.04 -5.26 -22.75
N GLU A 203 3.76 -5.15 -21.64
CA GLU A 203 5.17 -4.81 -21.64
C GLU A 203 5.99 -5.91 -20.98
N ARG A 204 7.16 -6.17 -21.52
CA ARG A 204 8.16 -7.02 -20.88
C ARG A 204 8.70 -6.32 -19.65
N ILE A 205 8.72 -7.06 -18.52
CA ILE A 205 9.20 -6.55 -17.23
C ILE A 205 10.50 -7.21 -16.76
N GLY A 206 10.88 -8.31 -17.38
CA GLY A 206 12.11 -9.01 -17.08
C GLY A 206 12.14 -10.43 -17.60
N LEU A 207 13.13 -11.18 -17.13
CA LEU A 207 13.34 -12.59 -17.44
C LEU A 207 13.29 -13.44 -16.16
N SER A 208 12.80 -14.67 -16.27
CA SER A 208 12.92 -15.65 -15.18
C SER A 208 14.39 -15.89 -14.86
N ALA A 209 14.77 -15.69 -13.59
CA ALA A 209 16.14 -15.82 -13.13
C ALA A 209 16.49 -17.30 -12.82
N ALA A 210 17.79 -17.62 -12.83
CA ALA A 210 18.30 -18.94 -12.45
C ALA A 210 18.06 -19.27 -10.96
N LYS A 211 18.01 -18.26 -10.09
CA LYS A 211 17.73 -18.43 -8.65
C LYS A 211 16.27 -18.77 -8.43
N GLN A 212 15.97 -20.05 -8.22
CA GLN A 212 14.61 -20.56 -8.01
C GLN A 212 14.60 -21.62 -6.92
N LEU A 213 13.49 -21.75 -6.20
CA LEU A 213 13.27 -22.80 -5.20
C LEU A 213 12.00 -23.58 -5.51
N THR A 214 12.06 -24.90 -5.43
CA THR A 214 10.90 -25.78 -5.66
C THR A 214 10.49 -26.46 -4.36
N ARG A 215 10.97 -27.66 -4.16
CA ARG A 215 10.70 -28.51 -3.02
C ARG A 215 12.02 -28.93 -2.39
N LEU A 216 12.19 -28.63 -1.12
CA LEU A 216 13.43 -28.93 -0.39
C LEU A 216 13.15 -29.82 0.83
N PRO A 217 14.16 -30.62 1.29
CA PRO A 217 14.04 -31.36 2.54
C PRO A 217 13.75 -30.39 3.69
N PHE A 218 12.87 -30.77 4.58
CA PHE A 218 12.51 -29.96 5.77
C PHE A 218 13.75 -29.58 6.59
N SER A 219 14.66 -30.55 6.79
CA SER A 219 15.91 -30.36 7.53
C SER A 219 16.87 -29.33 6.90
N THR A 220 16.78 -29.10 5.59
CA THR A 220 17.56 -28.05 4.92
C THR A 220 17.10 -26.65 5.32
N ILE A 221 15.80 -26.47 5.50
CA ILE A 221 15.20 -25.17 5.82
C ILE A 221 15.13 -24.95 7.31
N TYR A 222 14.82 -26.01 8.06
CA TYR A 222 14.67 -26.03 9.52
C TYR A 222 15.59 -27.07 10.18
N PRO A 223 16.91 -26.88 10.18
CA PRO A 223 17.88 -27.90 10.65
C PRO A 223 17.76 -28.21 12.14
N ASN A 224 17.12 -27.33 12.93
CA ASN A 224 16.96 -27.50 14.37
C ASN A 224 15.71 -28.30 14.77
N PHE A 225 14.91 -28.77 13.79
CA PHE A 225 13.74 -29.59 14.05
C PHE A 225 14.04 -31.08 13.82
N PRO A 226 13.55 -31.97 14.67
CA PRO A 226 13.81 -33.41 14.57
C PRO A 226 12.90 -34.07 13.54
N VAL A 227 12.98 -33.64 12.28
CA VAL A 227 12.14 -34.09 11.18
C VAL A 227 13.02 -34.78 10.13
N GLN A 228 12.64 -36.00 9.73
CA GLN A 228 13.30 -36.78 8.68
C GLN A 228 12.28 -37.11 7.59
N ASP A 229 12.77 -37.25 6.36
CA ASP A 229 12.00 -37.72 5.18
C ASP A 229 10.75 -36.86 4.85
N THR A 230 10.73 -35.61 5.28
CA THR A 230 9.68 -34.64 4.97
C THR A 230 10.22 -33.53 4.09
N TYR A 231 9.43 -33.10 3.11
CA TYR A 231 9.78 -32.03 2.18
C TYR A 231 8.81 -30.87 2.34
N ILE A 232 9.33 -29.64 2.23
CA ILE A 232 8.54 -28.41 2.18
C ILE A 232 8.44 -27.92 0.75
N ASN A 233 7.27 -27.45 0.39
CA ASN A 233 6.99 -26.80 -0.87
C ASN A 233 7.27 -25.32 -0.75
N LEU A 234 8.17 -24.79 -1.54
CA LEU A 234 8.55 -23.39 -1.55
C LEU A 234 7.95 -22.66 -2.75
N ASP A 235 8.16 -23.20 -3.96
CA ASP A 235 7.62 -22.71 -5.22
C ASP A 235 7.94 -21.23 -5.47
N ILE A 236 9.20 -20.88 -5.44
CA ILE A 236 9.71 -19.52 -5.53
C ILE A 236 10.46 -19.31 -6.84
N GLY A 237 10.12 -18.23 -7.55
CA GLY A 237 10.83 -17.73 -8.72
C GLY A 237 11.23 -16.26 -8.54
N LEU A 238 12.38 -15.92 -9.10
CA LEU A 238 12.83 -14.53 -9.21
C LEU A 238 12.74 -14.09 -10.66
N ILE A 239 12.47 -12.81 -10.85
CA ILE A 239 12.50 -12.12 -12.15
C ILE A 239 13.69 -11.17 -12.14
N ASP A 240 14.64 -11.37 -13.06
CA ASP A 240 15.71 -10.42 -13.34
C ASP A 240 15.07 -9.24 -14.10
N ILE A 241 14.90 -8.12 -13.41
CA ILE A 241 14.09 -6.99 -13.91
C ILE A 241 14.86 -6.17 -14.94
N ASP A 242 14.18 -5.78 -16.02
CA ASP A 242 14.79 -5.03 -17.12
C ASP A 242 15.09 -3.57 -16.76
N ASP A 243 14.16 -2.90 -16.09
CA ASP A 243 14.25 -1.47 -15.75
C ASP A 243 13.67 -1.21 -14.36
N ILE A 244 14.55 -0.98 -13.40
CA ILE A 244 14.16 -0.74 -11.98
C ILE A 244 13.39 0.57 -11.80
N ALA A 245 13.50 1.54 -12.72
CA ALA A 245 12.79 2.80 -12.60
C ALA A 245 11.26 2.64 -12.67
N ARG A 246 10.79 1.54 -13.25
CA ARG A 246 9.36 1.19 -13.34
C ARG A 246 8.80 0.48 -12.11
N TRP A 247 9.62 0.28 -11.07
CA TRP A 247 9.24 -0.51 -9.90
C TRP A 247 9.15 0.34 -8.65
N THR A 248 8.32 -0.11 -7.71
CA THR A 248 8.19 0.45 -6.37
C THR A 248 8.14 -0.66 -5.34
N THR A 249 8.56 -0.36 -4.11
CA THR A 249 8.41 -1.26 -2.97
C THR A 249 7.11 -1.04 -2.20
N LYS A 250 6.29 -0.05 -2.58
CA LYS A 250 4.95 0.15 -2.00
C LYS A 250 4.04 -1.01 -2.35
N VAL A 251 3.38 -1.58 -1.36
CA VAL A 251 2.34 -2.59 -1.58
C VAL A 251 1.06 -1.89 -2.05
N ARG A 252 0.52 -2.33 -3.16
CA ARG A 252 -0.70 -1.75 -3.74
C ARG A 252 -1.83 -1.66 -2.71
N GLY A 253 -2.42 -0.49 -2.53
CA GLY A 253 -3.51 -0.24 -1.58
C GLY A 253 -3.12 -0.20 -0.10
N ILE A 254 -1.91 -0.64 0.28
CA ILE A 254 -1.41 -0.61 1.66
C ILE A 254 -0.34 0.47 1.85
N GLY A 255 0.54 0.67 0.85
CA GLY A 255 1.62 1.65 0.92
C GLY A 255 2.95 1.07 1.39
N VAL A 256 3.73 1.89 2.12
CA VAL A 256 5.05 1.52 2.65
C VAL A 256 4.91 0.47 3.75
N ILE A 257 5.80 -0.51 3.74
CA ILE A 257 5.84 -1.63 4.69
C ILE A 257 7.09 -1.57 5.57
N GLY A 258 6.99 -2.22 6.72
CA GLY A 258 8.10 -2.31 7.69
C GLY A 258 9.17 -3.33 7.30
N PRO A 259 10.12 -3.58 8.21
CA PRO A 259 11.13 -4.62 8.02
C PRO A 259 10.49 -6.00 7.91
N MET A 260 11.18 -6.92 7.23
CA MET A 260 10.75 -8.32 7.15
C MET A 260 10.64 -8.93 8.55
N ALA A 261 9.54 -9.63 8.79
CA ALA A 261 9.38 -10.46 9.98
C ALA A 261 10.37 -11.65 9.88
N ASP A 262 11.43 -11.59 10.66
CA ASP A 262 12.50 -12.61 10.60
C ASP A 262 12.16 -13.81 11.50
N PHE A 263 11.84 -14.93 10.87
CA PHE A 263 11.59 -16.20 11.53
C PHE A 263 12.60 -17.25 11.06
N SER A 264 13.43 -17.65 11.99
CA SER A 264 14.38 -18.76 11.83
C SER A 264 13.88 -20.04 12.52
N GLY A 265 14.57 -21.15 12.36
CA GLY A 265 14.29 -22.37 13.12
C GLY A 265 14.46 -22.20 14.66
N VAL A 266 15.07 -21.10 15.11
CA VAL A 266 15.28 -20.79 16.53
C VAL A 266 14.12 -19.98 17.12
N ASN A 267 13.63 -18.96 16.40
CA ASN A 267 12.62 -18.03 16.90
C ASN A 267 11.20 -18.28 16.36
N LEU A 268 11.04 -19.19 15.40
CA LEU A 268 9.71 -19.60 14.93
C LEU A 268 8.95 -20.28 16.08
N SER A 269 7.78 -19.78 16.38
CA SER A 269 6.99 -20.23 17.52
C SER A 269 5.48 -20.23 17.22
N LEU A 270 4.72 -20.85 18.12
CA LEU A 270 3.26 -20.87 18.07
C LEU A 270 2.60 -19.49 18.28
N SER A 271 3.37 -18.46 18.61
CA SER A 271 2.84 -17.09 18.73
C SER A 271 2.28 -16.54 17.42
N LEU A 272 2.75 -17.06 16.28
CA LEU A 272 2.20 -16.71 14.96
C LEU A 272 0.76 -17.21 14.75
N VAL A 273 0.37 -18.31 15.42
CA VAL A 273 -0.97 -18.89 15.25
C VAL A 273 -2.01 -17.99 15.94
N GLY A 274 -2.96 -17.50 15.16
CA GLY A 274 -3.96 -16.51 15.57
C GLY A 274 -3.60 -15.06 15.22
N CYS A 275 -2.39 -14.80 14.72
CA CYS A 275 -2.03 -13.48 14.25
C CYS A 275 -2.82 -13.09 13.00
N HIS A 276 -3.16 -11.80 12.91
CA HIS A 276 -3.84 -11.23 11.77
C HIS A 276 -2.84 -10.84 10.68
N VAL A 277 -3.23 -11.07 9.45
CA VAL A 277 -2.40 -10.76 8.27
C VAL A 277 -3.20 -10.02 7.21
N ARG A 278 -2.49 -9.25 6.37
CA ARG A 278 -2.99 -8.59 5.17
C ARG A 278 -2.21 -9.07 3.97
N GLY A 279 -2.88 -9.17 2.84
CA GLY A 279 -2.24 -9.45 1.56
C GLY A 279 -2.99 -8.76 0.43
N VAL A 280 -2.28 -8.47 -0.66
CA VAL A 280 -2.88 -7.91 -1.87
C VAL A 280 -2.56 -8.82 -3.03
N GLY A 281 -3.59 -9.46 -3.56
CA GLY A 281 -3.49 -10.33 -4.73
C GLY A 281 -3.96 -9.62 -6.00
N ALA A 282 -3.39 -10.00 -7.14
CA ALA A 282 -3.75 -9.42 -8.42
C ALA A 282 -5.21 -9.70 -8.82
N ALA A 283 -5.72 -10.89 -8.44
CA ALA A 283 -7.09 -11.31 -8.73
C ALA A 283 -8.09 -10.92 -7.64
N SER A 284 -7.67 -10.90 -6.38
CA SER A 284 -8.57 -10.70 -5.23
C SER A 284 -8.52 -9.29 -4.65
N GLY A 285 -7.50 -8.49 -5.00
CA GLY A 285 -7.25 -7.22 -4.33
C GLY A 285 -6.80 -7.40 -2.89
N GLU A 286 -7.14 -6.47 -1.99
CA GLU A 286 -6.78 -6.53 -0.59
C GLU A 286 -7.60 -7.60 0.15
N MET A 287 -6.92 -8.40 0.97
CA MET A 287 -7.48 -9.49 1.77
C MET A 287 -7.03 -9.37 3.23
N ALA A 288 -7.96 -9.62 4.17
CA ALA A 288 -7.66 -9.67 5.60
C ALA A 288 -7.81 -11.10 6.12
N GLY A 289 -6.73 -11.71 6.56
CA GLY A 289 -6.67 -13.10 7.02
C GLY A 289 -6.22 -13.28 8.46
N GLU A 290 -6.21 -14.53 8.89
CA GLU A 290 -5.70 -15.02 10.17
C GLU A 290 -4.87 -16.28 9.94
N ILE A 291 -3.78 -16.44 10.67
CA ILE A 291 -2.95 -17.64 10.63
C ILE A 291 -3.62 -18.74 11.46
N HIS A 292 -4.11 -19.78 10.80
CA HIS A 292 -4.79 -20.90 11.44
C HIS A 292 -3.87 -22.01 11.93
N GLY A 293 -2.68 -22.14 11.34
CA GLY A 293 -1.71 -23.16 11.69
C GLY A 293 -0.40 -23.03 10.95
N LEU A 294 0.59 -23.75 11.43
CA LEU A 294 1.93 -23.85 10.86
C LEU A 294 2.15 -25.26 10.30
N PHE A 295 3.03 -25.38 9.31
CA PHE A 295 3.41 -26.65 8.69
C PHE A 295 2.21 -27.49 8.27
N TYR A 296 1.26 -26.87 7.57
CA TYR A 296 0.08 -27.55 7.06
C TYR A 296 0.47 -28.61 6.03
N ARG A 297 0.15 -29.88 6.31
CA ARG A 297 0.52 -31.03 5.49
C ARG A 297 -0.72 -31.74 4.97
N TYR A 298 -0.78 -31.94 3.68
CA TYR A 298 -1.91 -32.57 3.01
C TYR A 298 -1.46 -33.43 1.83
N LYS A 299 -2.32 -34.36 1.44
CA LYS A 299 -2.11 -35.25 0.31
C LYS A 299 -2.98 -34.85 -0.86
N THR A 300 -2.40 -34.83 -2.06
CA THR A 300 -3.15 -34.58 -3.30
C THR A 300 -3.79 -35.84 -3.82
N GLY A 301 -4.73 -35.74 -4.77
CA GLY A 301 -5.33 -36.89 -5.47
C GLY A 301 -4.31 -37.77 -6.18
N GLY A 302 -3.16 -37.24 -6.60
CA GLY A 302 -2.04 -37.98 -7.18
C GLY A 302 -1.13 -38.69 -6.17
N GLY A 303 -1.45 -38.60 -4.86
CA GLY A 303 -0.69 -39.28 -3.81
C GLY A 303 0.52 -38.48 -3.30
N PHE A 304 0.84 -37.32 -3.88
CA PHE A 304 1.92 -36.47 -3.42
C PHE A 304 1.53 -35.70 -2.15
N GLU A 305 2.47 -35.60 -1.22
CA GLU A 305 2.29 -34.80 -0.01
C GLU A 305 2.97 -33.46 -0.15
N TYR A 306 2.26 -32.41 0.30
CA TYR A 306 2.74 -31.05 0.32
C TYR A 306 2.72 -30.52 1.75
N VAL A 307 3.75 -29.74 2.11
CA VAL A 307 3.83 -29.02 3.38
C VAL A 307 3.99 -27.54 3.07
N ALA A 308 3.09 -26.73 3.63
CA ALA A 308 3.18 -25.27 3.63
C ALA A 308 3.62 -24.77 5.00
N ASP A 309 4.49 -23.77 5.07
CA ASP A 309 4.94 -23.20 6.33
C ASP A 309 3.76 -22.61 7.10
N ILE A 310 2.91 -21.84 6.40
CA ILE A 310 1.80 -21.10 6.98
C ILE A 310 0.49 -21.42 6.25
N PHE A 311 -0.55 -21.65 7.06
CA PHE A 311 -1.91 -21.88 6.63
C PHE A 311 -2.78 -20.68 7.06
N ILE A 312 -3.24 -19.88 6.08
CA ILE A 312 -3.96 -18.63 6.27
C ILE A 312 -5.39 -18.79 5.81
N GLY A 313 -6.34 -18.27 6.58
CA GLY A 313 -7.76 -18.34 6.25
C GLY A 313 -8.54 -17.12 6.72
N PRO A 314 -9.88 -17.15 6.58
CA PRO A 314 -10.75 -16.11 7.09
C PRO A 314 -10.57 -15.91 8.58
N ARG A 315 -10.72 -14.66 9.05
CA ARG A 315 -10.67 -14.35 10.49
C ARG A 315 -11.83 -14.99 11.23
N THR A 316 -11.53 -15.65 12.34
CA THR A 316 -12.52 -16.32 13.21
C THR A 316 -12.97 -15.48 14.39
N SER A 317 -12.16 -14.50 14.79
CA SER A 317 -12.49 -13.53 15.84
C SER A 317 -13.20 -12.31 15.26
N ALA A 318 -14.33 -11.92 15.85
CA ALA A 318 -15.00 -10.68 15.52
C ALA A 318 -14.10 -9.48 15.92
N PRO A 319 -14.04 -8.40 15.13
CA PRO A 319 -13.32 -7.21 15.53
C PRO A 319 -13.91 -6.64 16.80
N ALA A 320 -13.07 -6.30 17.78
CA ALA A 320 -13.46 -5.79 19.09
C ALA A 320 -14.13 -4.40 19.07
N GLN A 321 -14.19 -3.74 17.93
CA GLN A 321 -14.83 -2.44 17.72
C GLN A 321 -15.51 -2.38 16.34
N LYS A 322 -16.62 -1.61 16.23
CA LYS A 322 -17.28 -1.23 14.97
C LYS A 322 -16.36 -0.28 14.18
N LYS A 323 -15.29 -0.81 13.60
CA LYS A 323 -14.48 -0.12 12.59
C LYS A 323 -15.00 -0.46 11.19
N ALA A 324 -14.53 0.29 10.19
CA ALA A 324 -14.82 0.04 8.79
C ALA A 324 -14.76 -1.46 8.44
N PRO A 325 -15.61 -1.95 7.52
CA PRO A 325 -15.61 -3.37 7.17
C PRO A 325 -14.22 -3.78 6.65
N LEU A 326 -13.70 -4.86 7.22
CA LEU A 326 -12.42 -5.41 6.78
C LEU A 326 -12.55 -6.00 5.36
N PRO A 327 -11.49 -5.94 4.54
CA PRO A 327 -11.43 -6.63 3.28
C PRO A 327 -11.77 -8.11 3.44
N LYS A 328 -12.56 -8.63 2.53
CA LYS A 328 -12.99 -10.03 2.56
C LYS A 328 -11.80 -10.95 2.24
N PHE A 329 -11.60 -11.99 3.02
CA PHE A 329 -10.65 -13.05 2.68
C PHE A 329 -11.26 -13.97 1.61
N ALA A 330 -10.66 -13.99 0.43
CA ALA A 330 -11.01 -14.92 -0.63
C ALA A 330 -9.87 -14.96 -1.68
N THR A 331 -9.00 -15.95 -1.61
CA THR A 331 -7.91 -16.10 -2.58
C THR A 331 -8.36 -16.89 -3.82
N HIS A 332 -7.90 -16.46 -5.00
CA HIS A 332 -8.29 -16.97 -6.31
C HIS A 332 -7.05 -17.34 -7.17
N PRO A 333 -7.22 -18.07 -8.28
CA PRO A 333 -6.17 -18.15 -9.29
C PRO A 333 -5.76 -16.76 -9.76
N GLY A 334 -4.47 -16.50 -9.82
CA GLY A 334 -3.90 -15.17 -10.04
C GLY A 334 -3.34 -14.50 -8.78
N ASP A 335 -3.66 -15.01 -7.59
CA ASP A 335 -3.08 -14.51 -6.33
C ASP A 335 -1.77 -15.24 -5.93
N SER A 336 -1.31 -16.17 -6.73
CA SER A 336 0.02 -16.77 -6.55
C SER A 336 1.08 -15.68 -6.57
N GLY A 337 1.97 -15.67 -5.58
CA GLY A 337 2.95 -14.59 -5.36
C GLY A 337 2.49 -13.51 -4.36
N THR A 338 1.24 -13.52 -3.88
CA THR A 338 0.78 -12.56 -2.86
C THR A 338 1.72 -12.55 -1.66
N LEU A 339 2.20 -11.36 -1.33
CA LEU A 339 2.94 -11.11 -0.10
C LEU A 339 1.97 -10.93 1.06
N TRP A 340 2.03 -11.84 2.04
CA TRP A 340 1.29 -11.70 3.28
C TRP A 340 2.10 -10.89 4.29
N LEU A 341 1.45 -9.91 4.88
CA LEU A 341 1.99 -8.95 5.83
C LEU A 341 1.39 -9.21 7.21
N LEU A 342 2.22 -9.29 8.23
CA LEU A 342 1.78 -9.35 9.62
C LEU A 342 1.24 -8.00 10.05
N GLU A 343 0.02 -7.95 10.59
CA GLU A 343 -0.57 -6.72 11.13
C GLU A 343 0.10 -6.32 12.44
N PRO A 344 0.34 -5.00 12.68
CA PRO A 344 0.84 -4.52 13.96
C PRO A 344 -0.19 -4.83 15.07
N THR A 345 0.23 -5.53 16.10
CA THR A 345 -0.63 -5.90 17.24
C THR A 345 -0.49 -4.91 18.37
N LYS A 346 -1.59 -4.26 18.76
CA LYS A 346 -1.66 -3.44 19.99
C LYS A 346 -1.78 -4.28 21.27
N THR A 347 -1.85 -5.62 21.18
CA THR A 347 -2.00 -6.53 22.31
C THR A 347 -1.10 -7.74 22.16
N SER A 348 -0.19 -7.83 23.06
CA SER A 348 0.70 -8.88 23.54
C SER A 348 0.31 -10.35 23.30
N TYR A 349 0.40 -10.79 22.04
CA TYR A 349 0.66 -12.19 21.70
C TYR A 349 2.05 -12.39 21.11
N SER A 350 2.84 -11.35 21.04
CA SER A 350 4.10 -11.33 20.33
C SER A 350 5.28 -11.57 21.26
N GLY A 351 5.94 -12.69 21.05
CA GLY A 351 7.35 -12.80 21.34
C GLY A 351 8.22 -12.13 20.26
N THR A 352 7.62 -11.43 19.30
CA THR A 352 8.30 -10.64 18.30
C THR A 352 8.22 -9.18 18.73
N HIS A 353 9.20 -8.75 19.54
CA HIS A 353 9.47 -7.34 19.70
C HIS A 353 9.95 -6.80 18.36
N ASP A 354 9.16 -5.92 17.75
CA ASP A 354 9.73 -4.89 16.88
C ASP A 354 10.51 -3.94 17.81
N PRO A 355 11.84 -3.93 17.77
CA PRO A 355 12.63 -3.06 18.63
C PRO A 355 12.36 -1.57 18.37
N ASP A 356 11.72 -1.24 17.26
CA ASP A 356 11.44 0.14 16.85
C ASP A 356 10.00 0.58 17.14
N GLY A 357 9.08 -0.33 17.59
CA GLY A 357 7.70 0.00 17.94
C GLY A 357 6.87 0.56 16.77
N SER A 358 7.20 0.20 15.52
CA SER A 358 6.50 0.71 14.35
C SER A 358 5.12 0.07 14.20
N ASP A 359 4.09 0.87 13.98
CA ASP A 359 2.75 0.42 13.61
C ASP A 359 2.68 -0.06 12.13
N GLN A 360 3.81 -0.48 11.54
CA GLN A 360 3.92 -0.88 10.14
C GLN A 360 3.56 -2.36 9.94
N PHE A 361 3.03 -2.66 8.77
CA PHE A 361 2.85 -4.04 8.31
C PHE A 361 4.20 -4.69 8.01
N LEU A 362 4.45 -5.89 8.53
CA LEU A 362 5.73 -6.59 8.38
C LEU A 362 5.61 -7.69 7.31
N PRO A 363 6.42 -7.68 6.24
CA PRO A 363 6.50 -8.78 5.29
C PRO A 363 6.76 -10.11 5.98
N LEU A 364 5.87 -11.09 5.78
CA LEU A 364 5.89 -12.37 6.51
C LEU A 364 6.09 -13.58 5.61
N ALA A 365 5.25 -13.72 4.59
CA ALA A 365 5.19 -14.95 3.79
C ALA A 365 4.73 -14.70 2.37
N LEU A 366 5.13 -15.59 1.45
CA LEU A 366 4.71 -15.56 0.04
C LEU A 366 3.74 -16.72 -0.22
N GLN A 367 2.57 -16.40 -0.77
CA GLN A 367 1.57 -17.39 -1.15
C GLN A 367 1.97 -18.12 -2.42
N TRP A 368 1.89 -19.45 -2.42
CA TRP A 368 2.13 -20.27 -3.61
C TRP A 368 0.93 -21.14 -4.01
N GLY A 369 -0.05 -21.27 -3.15
CA GLY A 369 -1.20 -22.11 -3.44
C GLY A 369 -2.38 -21.84 -2.55
N ARG A 370 -3.44 -22.61 -2.75
CA ARG A 370 -4.65 -22.55 -1.94
C ARG A 370 -5.29 -23.93 -1.78
N ASN A 371 -6.03 -24.09 -0.69
CA ASN A 371 -6.98 -25.18 -0.51
C ASN A 371 -8.39 -24.65 -0.33
N MET A 372 -9.36 -25.34 -0.91
CA MET A 372 -10.78 -25.06 -0.72
C MET A 372 -11.32 -26.00 0.34
N LEU A 373 -11.80 -25.45 1.47
CA LEU A 373 -12.33 -26.24 2.58
C LEU A 373 -13.76 -25.80 2.91
N TYR A 374 -14.61 -26.78 3.23
CA TYR A 374 -15.93 -26.51 3.80
C TYR A 374 -15.76 -26.17 5.30
N SER A 375 -15.83 -24.92 5.62
CA SER A 375 -15.64 -24.41 7.01
C SER A 375 -16.91 -24.39 7.83
N ALA A 376 -18.07 -24.52 7.18
CA ALA A 376 -19.41 -24.47 7.77
C ALA A 376 -20.34 -25.48 7.10
N GLU A 377 -21.39 -25.87 7.84
CA GLU A 377 -22.42 -26.76 7.30
C GLU A 377 -23.27 -26.04 6.26
N ARG A 378 -23.47 -26.69 5.08
CA ARG A 378 -24.28 -26.15 3.98
C ARG A 378 -23.81 -24.81 3.39
N ALA A 379 -22.59 -24.39 3.70
CA ALA A 379 -21.96 -23.22 3.09
C ALA A 379 -21.08 -23.62 1.90
N PRO A 380 -20.85 -22.75 0.92
CA PRO A 380 -19.86 -22.99 -0.11
C PRO A 380 -18.45 -23.12 0.51
N PRO A 381 -17.53 -23.85 -0.17
CA PRO A 381 -16.17 -23.96 0.30
C PRO A 381 -15.49 -22.59 0.33
N GLN A 382 -14.65 -22.38 1.33
CA GLN A 382 -13.84 -21.18 1.47
C GLN A 382 -12.40 -21.47 1.10
N SER A 383 -11.74 -20.48 0.49
CA SER A 383 -10.32 -20.58 0.18
C SER A 383 -9.46 -20.38 1.41
N PHE A 384 -8.36 -21.11 1.49
CA PHE A 384 -7.29 -20.95 2.48
C PHE A 384 -5.96 -20.87 1.73
N ALA A 385 -5.17 -19.84 2.01
CA ALA A 385 -3.88 -19.66 1.38
C ALA A 385 -2.80 -20.54 2.00
N LEU A 386 -1.94 -21.06 1.15
CA LEU A 386 -0.74 -21.82 1.48
C LEU A 386 0.47 -20.95 1.17
N ALA A 387 1.28 -20.64 2.17
CA ALA A 387 2.37 -19.69 2.04
C ALA A 387 3.68 -20.21 2.66
N THR A 388 4.80 -19.69 2.15
CA THR A 388 6.15 -19.94 2.64
C THR A 388 6.69 -18.71 3.35
N LEU A 389 7.39 -18.90 4.48
CA LEU A 389 8.01 -17.81 5.24
C LEU A 389 9.05 -17.07 4.40
N LEU A 390 8.88 -15.76 4.23
CA LEU A 390 9.74 -14.91 3.42
C LEU A 390 11.19 -14.94 3.92
N SER A 391 11.39 -14.89 5.24
CA SER A 391 12.74 -14.94 5.83
C SER A 391 13.50 -16.24 5.48
N ARG A 392 12.77 -17.35 5.32
CA ARG A 392 13.40 -18.63 4.87
C ARG A 392 13.74 -18.58 3.39
N VAL A 393 12.84 -18.05 2.57
CA VAL A 393 13.08 -17.82 1.15
C VAL A 393 14.31 -16.94 0.93
N CYS A 394 14.36 -15.81 1.61
CA CYS A 394 15.47 -14.87 1.50
C CYS A 394 16.82 -15.49 1.92
N ALA A 395 16.82 -16.25 3.02
CA ALA A 395 18.03 -16.94 3.49
C ALA A 395 18.52 -18.02 2.49
N MET A 396 17.59 -18.75 1.86
CA MET A 396 17.94 -19.81 0.90
C MET A 396 18.42 -19.28 -0.45
N LEU A 397 17.90 -18.12 -0.87
CA LEU A 397 18.28 -17.47 -2.13
C LEU A 397 19.45 -16.50 -1.96
N GLU A 398 19.89 -16.26 -0.72
CA GLU A 398 20.90 -15.25 -0.37
C GLU A 398 20.51 -13.87 -0.90
N VAL A 399 19.28 -13.43 -0.56
CA VAL A 399 18.74 -12.12 -0.94
C VAL A 399 18.11 -11.43 0.26
N ASP A 400 18.09 -10.10 0.22
CA ASP A 400 17.40 -9.26 1.22
C ASP A 400 16.24 -8.51 0.57
N PRO A 401 15.10 -8.31 1.26
CA PRO A 401 14.02 -7.46 0.75
C PRO A 401 14.47 -6.01 0.56
N VAL A 402 14.15 -5.43 -0.59
CA VAL A 402 14.31 -4.01 -0.86
C VAL A 402 13.08 -3.28 -0.33
N ARG A 403 13.26 -2.22 0.49
CA ARG A 403 12.15 -1.53 1.16
C ARG A 403 11.97 -0.08 0.75
N ASP A 404 13.03 0.57 0.31
CA ASP A 404 13.09 2.02 0.17
C ASP A 404 13.22 2.45 -1.31
N TRP A 405 12.74 1.62 -2.25
CA TRP A 405 12.82 1.94 -3.67
C TRP A 405 11.53 2.58 -4.16
N ASN A 406 11.66 3.77 -4.72
CA ASN A 406 10.54 4.55 -5.27
C ASN A 406 9.35 4.69 -4.29
N ILE A 407 9.65 4.85 -3.02
CA ILE A 407 8.64 5.09 -1.97
C ILE A 407 8.25 6.57 -1.91
N ASP A 408 9.10 7.47 -2.41
CA ASP A 408 8.90 8.92 -2.37
C ASP A 408 8.25 9.47 -3.66
N GLN A 409 7.78 8.61 -4.54
CA GLN A 409 7.13 8.99 -5.80
C GLN A 409 5.64 9.32 -5.60
N THR A 410 5.33 10.24 -4.74
CA THR A 410 4.06 10.98 -4.74
C THR A 410 4.30 12.24 -3.95
N ASP A 411 4.73 13.27 -4.62
CA ASP A 411 4.91 14.56 -4.01
C ASP A 411 3.77 15.45 -4.48
N THR A 412 3.00 15.98 -3.58
CA THR A 412 1.97 17.00 -3.76
C THR A 412 0.54 16.47 -3.62
N TRP A 413 -0.20 16.97 -2.62
CA TRP A 413 -1.58 16.57 -2.26
C TRP A 413 -1.99 15.15 -2.66
N GLY A 414 -1.06 14.26 -2.90
CA GLY A 414 -1.20 13.02 -3.61
C GLY A 414 -2.17 13.16 -4.79
N ALA A 415 -2.09 12.43 -5.80
CA ALA A 415 -2.98 12.54 -6.97
C ALA A 415 -4.47 12.75 -6.58
N LEU A 416 -4.93 12.15 -5.48
CA LEU A 416 -6.29 12.28 -4.98
C LEU A 416 -6.68 13.71 -4.59
N GLY A 417 -5.79 14.46 -3.95
CA GLY A 417 -6.08 15.84 -3.50
C GLY A 417 -6.33 16.78 -4.67
N HIS A 418 -5.46 16.76 -5.68
CA HIS A 418 -5.61 17.54 -6.91
C HIS A 418 -6.87 17.18 -7.66
N PHE A 419 -7.16 15.88 -7.82
CA PHE A 419 -8.37 15.42 -8.47
C PHE A 419 -9.64 15.83 -7.72
N ALA A 420 -9.63 15.77 -6.38
CA ALA A 420 -10.76 16.21 -5.57
C ALA A 420 -11.02 17.71 -5.72
N ILE A 421 -9.98 18.55 -5.68
CA ILE A 421 -10.09 20.00 -5.91
C ILE A 421 -10.65 20.27 -7.31
N ALA A 422 -10.10 19.64 -8.35
CA ALA A 422 -10.55 19.79 -9.72
C ALA A 422 -12.05 19.43 -9.90
N SER A 423 -12.44 18.26 -9.41
CA SER A 423 -13.84 17.80 -9.49
C SER A 423 -14.79 18.77 -8.78
N ARG A 424 -14.41 19.33 -7.65
CA ARG A 424 -15.26 20.25 -6.86
C ARG A 424 -15.25 21.69 -7.38
N THR A 425 -14.22 22.10 -8.10
CA THR A 425 -14.20 23.38 -8.83
C THR A 425 -15.34 23.47 -9.85
N LEU A 426 -15.67 22.36 -10.53
CA LEU A 426 -16.80 22.31 -11.45
C LEU A 426 -18.14 22.65 -10.79
N ILE A 427 -18.31 22.26 -9.52
CA ILE A 427 -19.53 22.55 -8.74
C ILE A 427 -19.55 24.02 -8.31
N ALA A 428 -18.36 24.63 -8.09
CA ALA A 428 -18.22 26.02 -7.66
C ALA A 428 -18.46 27.04 -8.76
N LEU A 429 -18.50 26.64 -10.04
CA LEU A 429 -18.79 27.54 -11.15
C LEU A 429 -20.17 28.22 -10.97
N SER A 430 -20.19 29.54 -11.16
CA SER A 430 -21.37 30.38 -10.90
C SER A 430 -22.56 30.09 -11.83
N GLY A 431 -22.26 29.71 -13.06
CA GLY A 431 -23.22 29.61 -14.17
C GLY A 431 -23.43 30.93 -14.90
N ASN A 432 -22.69 32.00 -14.58
CA ASN A 432 -22.71 33.27 -15.36
C ASN A 432 -22.15 33.07 -16.78
N PHE A 433 -21.32 32.02 -16.96
CA PHE A 433 -20.69 31.67 -18.23
C PHE A 433 -21.16 30.27 -18.67
N PRO A 434 -22.37 30.14 -19.29
CA PRO A 434 -22.94 28.83 -19.60
C PRO A 434 -22.14 28.01 -20.59
N LYS A 435 -21.38 28.64 -21.51
CA LYS A 435 -20.50 27.89 -22.42
C LYS A 435 -19.27 27.34 -21.70
N LEU A 436 -18.62 28.13 -20.82
CA LEU A 436 -17.54 27.64 -19.97
C LEU A 436 -18.00 26.43 -19.14
N LYS A 437 -19.11 26.59 -18.46
CA LYS A 437 -19.66 25.53 -17.61
C LYS A 437 -19.88 24.24 -18.42
N THR A 438 -20.55 24.34 -19.57
CA THR A 438 -20.79 23.19 -20.45
C THR A 438 -19.48 22.58 -20.97
N LEU A 439 -18.51 23.40 -21.36
CA LEU A 439 -17.21 22.95 -21.83
C LEU A 439 -16.48 22.15 -20.74
N MET A 440 -16.40 22.70 -19.52
CA MET A 440 -15.68 22.08 -18.41
C MET A 440 -16.38 20.83 -17.88
N GLU A 441 -17.72 20.83 -17.78
CA GLU A 441 -18.50 19.63 -17.41
C GLU A 441 -18.32 18.49 -18.41
N ASN A 442 -18.32 18.77 -19.72
CA ASN A 442 -18.06 17.77 -20.76
C ASN A 442 -16.63 17.24 -20.73
N ASN A 443 -15.67 18.00 -20.19
CA ASN A 443 -14.27 17.63 -20.05
C ASN A 443 -13.88 17.24 -18.62
N ALA A 444 -14.84 16.95 -17.75
CA ALA A 444 -14.56 16.61 -16.35
C ALA A 444 -13.56 15.46 -16.21
N LEU A 445 -13.66 14.42 -17.06
CA LEU A 445 -12.74 13.27 -17.06
C LEU A 445 -11.39 13.53 -17.75
N ILE A 446 -11.25 14.65 -18.45
CA ILE A 446 -9.96 15.14 -18.94
C ILE A 446 -9.25 15.90 -17.83
N VAL A 447 -9.97 16.66 -17.01
CA VAL A 447 -9.42 17.48 -15.95
C VAL A 447 -9.14 16.67 -14.68
N SER A 448 -10.05 15.75 -14.30
CA SER A 448 -10.01 14.97 -13.08
C SER A 448 -10.57 13.56 -13.29
N HIS A 449 -10.69 12.80 -12.21
CA HIS A 449 -11.41 11.54 -12.16
C HIS A 449 -12.88 11.74 -11.74
N GLY A 450 -13.74 10.80 -12.11
CA GLY A 450 -15.13 10.77 -11.65
C GLY A 450 -15.27 10.46 -10.15
N ASP A 451 -16.41 10.83 -9.58
CA ASP A 451 -16.66 10.70 -8.13
C ASP A 451 -16.50 9.26 -7.61
N ASP A 452 -16.93 8.25 -8.36
CA ASP A 452 -16.80 6.85 -7.96
C ASP A 452 -15.31 6.46 -7.78
N ALA A 453 -14.45 6.84 -8.74
CA ALA A 453 -13.01 6.58 -8.65
C ALA A 453 -12.37 7.34 -7.51
N LEU A 454 -12.78 8.58 -7.24
CA LEU A 454 -12.29 9.37 -6.11
C LEU A 454 -12.71 8.77 -4.76
N GLU A 455 -13.95 8.30 -4.63
CA GLU A 455 -14.47 7.68 -3.41
C GLU A 455 -13.83 6.31 -3.13
N GLU A 456 -13.59 5.53 -4.19
CA GLU A 456 -12.89 4.24 -4.07
C GLU A 456 -11.38 4.42 -3.87
N GLY A 457 -10.81 5.53 -4.33
CA GLY A 457 -9.35 5.76 -4.36
C GLY A 457 -8.66 4.82 -5.35
N ASP A 458 -9.40 4.34 -6.36
CA ASP A 458 -8.90 3.43 -7.40
C ASP A 458 -8.81 4.18 -8.73
N PHE A 459 -7.60 4.59 -9.06
CA PHE A 459 -7.30 5.25 -10.35
C PHE A 459 -6.80 4.27 -11.42
N SER A 460 -6.81 2.97 -11.14
CA SER A 460 -6.24 1.91 -11.99
C SER A 460 -7.06 1.61 -13.24
N GLY A 461 -8.34 1.98 -13.28
CA GLY A 461 -9.26 1.61 -14.37
C GLY A 461 -9.40 2.63 -15.50
N MET A 462 -8.72 3.77 -15.43
CA MET A 462 -9.02 4.92 -16.32
C MET A 462 -8.01 5.18 -17.45
N GLY A 463 -7.08 4.29 -17.73
CA GLY A 463 -6.12 4.53 -18.79
C GLY A 463 -5.78 3.30 -19.61
N SER A 464 -6.37 3.18 -20.77
CA SER A 464 -5.66 2.65 -21.92
C SER A 464 -4.81 3.80 -22.44
N GLU A 465 -3.49 3.61 -22.53
CA GLU A 465 -2.54 4.60 -23.03
C GLU A 465 -2.09 5.68 -22.02
N ASP A 466 -0.98 6.27 -22.26
CA ASP A 466 -0.21 7.30 -21.57
C ASP A 466 -0.99 8.57 -21.12
N PHE A 467 -2.16 8.41 -20.52
CA PHE A 467 -3.05 9.50 -20.13
C PHE A 467 -3.10 9.65 -18.61
N VAL A 468 -2.86 10.87 -18.15
CA VAL A 468 -3.14 11.33 -16.79
C VAL A 468 -4.10 12.51 -16.87
N PRO A 469 -5.14 12.60 -16.04
CA PRO A 469 -5.97 13.79 -15.99
C PRO A 469 -5.14 15.04 -15.73
N MET A 470 -5.51 16.15 -16.34
CA MET A 470 -4.71 17.38 -16.42
C MET A 470 -4.31 17.92 -15.05
N ALA A 471 -5.12 17.68 -14.01
CA ALA A 471 -4.82 18.13 -12.66
C ALA A 471 -3.52 17.53 -12.06
N ASP A 472 -2.98 16.47 -12.64
CA ASP A 472 -1.77 15.83 -12.12
C ASP A 472 -0.65 15.67 -13.19
N VAL A 473 -0.85 16.27 -14.35
CA VAL A 473 0.17 16.31 -15.43
C VAL A 473 1.50 16.93 -14.96
N PRO A 474 1.53 18.02 -14.15
CA PRO A 474 2.79 18.60 -13.69
C PRO A 474 3.66 17.59 -12.94
N ASP A 475 3.08 16.75 -12.10
CA ASP A 475 3.82 15.75 -11.33
C ASP A 475 4.20 14.53 -12.15
N PHE A 476 3.32 14.03 -13.01
CA PHE A 476 3.55 12.79 -13.73
C PHE A 476 4.34 12.94 -15.04
N PHE A 477 4.18 14.07 -15.75
CA PHE A 477 4.79 14.25 -17.06
C PHE A 477 5.90 15.30 -17.08
N TRP A 478 5.83 16.31 -16.21
CA TRP A 478 6.76 17.43 -16.29
C TRP A 478 7.89 17.37 -15.27
N LYS A 479 7.72 16.76 -14.10
CA LYS A 479 8.81 16.59 -13.12
C LYS A 479 9.91 15.66 -13.65
N PRO A 480 11.19 16.10 -13.68
CA PRO A 480 12.29 15.34 -14.29
C PRO A 480 12.52 13.95 -13.72
N ARG A 481 12.16 13.72 -12.45
CA ARG A 481 12.37 12.43 -11.77
C ARG A 481 11.34 11.37 -12.13
N VAL A 482 10.19 11.78 -12.67
CA VAL A 482 9.05 10.91 -12.95
C VAL A 482 8.73 10.84 -14.44
N ALA A 483 9.07 11.89 -15.17
CA ALA A 483 8.74 12.02 -16.59
C ALA A 483 9.36 10.91 -17.45
N LYS A 484 8.58 10.36 -18.37
CA LYS A 484 9.09 9.54 -19.47
C LYS A 484 10.15 10.33 -20.25
N GLN A 485 11.14 9.63 -20.81
CA GLN A 485 12.16 10.26 -21.65
C GLN A 485 11.52 11.14 -22.72
N GLY A 486 11.83 12.44 -22.69
CA GLY A 486 11.38 13.42 -23.68
C GLY A 486 10.34 14.43 -23.18
N PHE A 487 9.65 14.18 -22.07
CA PHE A 487 8.61 15.09 -21.55
C PHE A 487 9.02 15.83 -20.27
N ALA A 488 10.14 15.47 -19.68
CA ALA A 488 10.67 16.12 -18.50
C ALA A 488 11.00 17.59 -18.73
N ARG A 489 10.54 18.46 -17.83
CA ARG A 489 10.82 19.89 -17.83
C ARG A 489 11.79 20.20 -16.69
N PRO A 490 13.07 20.51 -16.98
CA PRO A 490 14.12 20.64 -15.95
C PRO A 490 13.81 21.65 -14.86
N SER A 491 13.07 22.73 -15.17
CA SER A 491 12.72 23.82 -14.24
C SER A 491 11.41 23.59 -13.50
N GLU A 492 10.75 22.43 -13.66
CA GLU A 492 9.41 22.19 -13.10
C GLU A 492 9.38 22.26 -11.57
N GLY A 493 10.41 21.73 -10.90
CA GLY A 493 10.42 21.62 -9.44
C GLY A 493 10.11 22.91 -8.66
N GLY A 494 10.67 24.05 -9.07
CA GLY A 494 10.44 25.34 -8.42
C GLY A 494 9.03 25.90 -8.60
N ASN A 495 8.24 25.38 -9.55
CA ASN A 495 6.91 25.89 -9.87
C ASN A 495 5.84 25.42 -8.85
N HIS A 496 6.13 24.44 -8.03
CA HIS A 496 5.18 23.78 -7.10
C HIS A 496 5.09 24.39 -5.72
N PHE A 497 6.00 25.27 -5.33
CA PHE A 497 6.09 25.75 -3.96
C PHE A 497 6.58 27.19 -3.86
N ALA A 498 6.48 27.75 -2.64
CA ALA A 498 7.21 28.94 -2.24
C ALA A 498 7.45 28.89 -0.73
N ASP A 499 8.72 28.89 -0.28
CA ASP A 499 9.11 28.86 1.14
C ASP A 499 8.90 30.26 1.77
N MET A 500 7.62 30.61 1.99
CA MET A 500 7.24 31.97 2.36
C MET A 500 7.67 32.36 3.77
N ASP A 501 7.99 31.41 4.64
CA ASP A 501 8.36 31.63 6.05
C ASP A 501 9.87 31.52 6.31
N GLN A 502 10.70 31.23 5.30
CA GLN A 502 12.14 31.28 5.44
C GLN A 502 12.64 32.73 5.46
N LYS A 503 13.64 33.02 6.28
CA LYS A 503 14.21 34.36 6.37
C LYS A 503 15.24 34.60 5.29
N GLY A 504 15.11 35.72 4.58
CA GLY A 504 16.13 36.23 3.67
C GLY A 504 17.31 36.90 4.40
N ALA A 505 18.25 37.47 3.65
CA ALA A 505 19.44 38.13 4.19
C ALA A 505 19.13 39.28 5.11
N ASP A 506 18.03 40.04 4.88
CA ASP A 506 17.56 41.16 5.69
C ASP A 506 16.72 40.71 6.90
N GLY A 507 16.56 39.42 7.12
CA GLY A 507 15.78 38.81 8.19
C GLY A 507 14.27 38.82 7.96
N LYS A 508 13.77 39.32 6.84
CA LYS A 508 12.35 39.27 6.47
C LYS A 508 12.01 37.98 5.75
N THR A 509 10.76 37.61 5.83
CA THR A 509 10.20 36.47 5.11
C THR A 509 9.38 36.96 3.91
N LEU A 510 9.09 36.09 2.94
CA LEU A 510 8.15 36.42 1.86
C LEU A 510 6.74 36.70 2.42
N LEU A 511 6.32 36.03 3.50
CA LEU A 511 5.07 36.36 4.21
C LEU A 511 5.04 37.83 4.72
N ASP A 512 6.18 38.37 5.13
CA ASP A 512 6.27 39.78 5.56
C ASP A 512 6.31 40.73 4.37
N MET A 513 7.11 40.42 3.36
CA MET A 513 7.32 41.27 2.18
C MET A 513 6.04 41.42 1.36
N THR A 514 5.32 40.33 1.13
CA THR A 514 4.10 40.30 0.30
C THR A 514 2.84 40.89 1.00
N LYS A 515 2.99 41.49 2.18
CA LYS A 515 1.97 42.41 2.73
C LYS A 515 1.83 43.70 1.92
N ASP A 516 2.89 44.06 1.23
CA ASP A 516 2.89 45.10 0.20
C ASP A 516 2.88 44.43 -1.17
N GLU A 517 1.80 44.66 -1.90
CA GLU A 517 1.60 44.05 -3.23
C GLU A 517 2.71 44.43 -4.23
N ALA A 518 3.38 45.58 -4.04
CA ALA A 518 4.52 45.98 -4.86
C ALA A 518 5.70 45.00 -4.79
N ASN A 519 5.77 44.16 -3.74
CA ASN A 519 6.77 43.09 -3.61
C ASN A 519 6.34 41.74 -4.26
N ILE A 520 5.16 41.69 -4.87
CA ILE A 520 4.72 40.56 -5.68
C ILE A 520 5.26 40.76 -7.10
N ASP A 521 6.56 40.66 -7.20
CA ASP A 521 7.33 40.87 -8.42
C ASP A 521 8.46 39.85 -8.50
N PRO A 522 8.63 39.15 -9.66
CA PRO A 522 9.67 38.14 -9.81
C PRO A 522 11.09 38.66 -9.52
N ASP A 523 11.43 39.87 -9.89
CA ASP A 523 12.78 40.44 -9.70
C ASP A 523 13.05 40.65 -8.19
N VAL A 524 12.01 41.03 -7.42
CA VAL A 524 12.06 41.16 -5.94
C VAL A 524 12.28 39.79 -5.30
N TRP A 525 11.56 38.76 -5.77
CA TRP A 525 11.71 37.41 -5.24
C TRP A 525 13.06 36.77 -5.60
N GLU A 526 13.57 37.02 -6.82
CA GLU A 526 14.91 36.57 -7.20
C GLU A 526 15.98 37.15 -6.27
N THR A 527 15.89 38.49 -5.98
CA THR A 527 16.78 39.16 -5.05
C THR A 527 16.67 38.60 -3.63
N TYR A 528 15.47 38.27 -3.16
CA TYR A 528 15.26 37.63 -1.88
C TYR A 528 15.97 36.24 -1.85
N TYR A 529 15.80 35.40 -2.87
CA TYR A 529 16.41 34.08 -2.91
C TYR A 529 17.94 34.12 -3.01
N ASP A 530 18.54 35.19 -3.51
CA ASP A 530 20.00 35.35 -3.49
C ASP A 530 20.57 35.41 -2.07
N GLY A 531 19.75 35.78 -1.12
CA GLY A 531 20.08 35.83 0.31
C GLY A 531 19.68 34.60 1.11
N VAL A 532 18.98 33.62 0.50
CA VAL A 532 18.47 32.42 1.18
C VAL A 532 19.43 31.25 1.02
N LYS A 533 19.61 30.45 2.07
CA LYS A 533 20.47 29.27 2.11
C LYS A 533 19.68 28.00 2.40
N ASP A 534 20.18 26.87 1.89
CA ASP A 534 19.79 25.55 2.36
C ASP A 534 20.15 25.39 3.84
N LEU A 535 19.15 25.18 4.68
CA LEU A 535 19.31 25.18 6.14
C LEU A 535 20.08 23.96 6.69
N LEU A 536 20.17 22.88 5.92
CA LEU A 536 20.93 21.68 6.29
C LEU A 536 22.40 21.78 5.84
N LYS A 537 22.67 22.43 4.69
CA LYS A 537 23.98 22.42 4.05
C LYS A 537 24.74 23.74 4.17
N ASP A 538 24.05 24.80 4.60
CA ASP A 538 24.55 26.18 4.62
C ASP A 538 25.08 26.68 3.26
N GLU A 539 24.52 26.13 2.16
CA GLU A 539 24.87 26.47 0.78
C GLU A 539 23.76 27.38 0.18
N LYS A 540 24.10 28.18 -0.84
CA LYS A 540 23.09 28.93 -1.60
C LYS A 540 22.11 27.99 -2.27
N ILE A 541 20.82 28.35 -2.24
CA ILE A 541 19.78 27.61 -2.95
C ILE A 541 20.01 27.76 -4.45
N LYS A 542 20.05 26.63 -5.16
CA LYS A 542 20.16 26.59 -6.61
C LYS A 542 18.93 27.20 -7.26
N GLU A 543 19.10 27.76 -8.46
CA GLU A 543 18.04 28.46 -9.19
C GLU A 543 16.82 27.55 -9.46
N ASP A 544 17.04 26.30 -9.83
CA ASP A 544 16.01 25.29 -10.07
C ASP A 544 15.24 24.84 -8.80
N ARG A 545 15.66 25.32 -7.62
CA ARG A 545 15.05 25.08 -6.31
C ARG A 545 14.49 26.33 -5.65
N ARG A 546 14.41 27.44 -6.38
CA ARG A 546 13.76 28.67 -5.90
C ARG A 546 12.28 28.60 -6.22
N GLY A 547 11.43 28.74 -5.22
CA GLY A 547 9.99 28.61 -5.39
C GLY A 547 9.38 29.83 -6.09
N LEU A 548 8.45 29.58 -7.02
CA LEU A 548 7.80 30.67 -7.80
C LEU A 548 6.29 30.42 -8.02
N LEU A 549 5.67 29.61 -7.20
CA LEU A 549 4.28 29.16 -7.37
C LEU A 549 3.26 30.26 -7.72
N PRO A 550 3.21 31.43 -7.05
CA PRO A 550 2.25 32.48 -7.43
C PRO A 550 2.44 33.01 -8.85
N PHE A 551 3.69 33.11 -9.31
CA PHE A 551 4.00 33.58 -10.65
C PHE A 551 3.71 32.51 -11.71
N ARG A 552 3.78 31.24 -11.34
CA ARG A 552 3.33 30.14 -12.19
C ARG A 552 1.81 30.21 -12.41
N VAL A 553 1.03 30.48 -11.38
CA VAL A 553 -0.41 30.74 -11.50
C VAL A 553 -0.69 31.94 -12.41
N TRP A 554 0.05 33.04 -12.26
CA TRP A 554 -0.03 34.21 -13.14
C TRP A 554 0.20 33.81 -14.61
N GLN A 555 1.32 33.15 -14.90
CA GLN A 555 1.66 32.71 -16.25
C GLN A 555 0.54 31.89 -16.91
N ILE A 556 -0.02 30.90 -16.16
CA ILE A 556 -1.06 30.02 -16.70
C ILE A 556 -2.35 30.82 -16.91
N PHE A 557 -2.70 31.73 -16.01
CA PHE A 557 -3.86 32.59 -16.12
C PHE A 557 -3.82 33.44 -17.40
N ASP A 558 -2.69 34.12 -17.66
CA ASP A 558 -2.51 34.94 -18.88
C ASP A 558 -2.64 34.08 -20.14
N GLN A 559 -2.06 32.86 -20.15
CA GLN A 559 -2.22 31.96 -21.29
C GLN A 559 -3.68 31.50 -21.46
N MET A 560 -4.40 31.26 -20.39
CA MET A 560 -5.85 30.91 -20.46
C MET A 560 -6.66 32.07 -21.06
N CYS A 561 -6.34 33.31 -20.70
CA CYS A 561 -6.98 34.50 -21.32
C CYS A 561 -6.75 34.51 -22.84
N GLU A 562 -5.52 34.28 -23.30
CA GLU A 562 -5.19 34.25 -24.73
C GLU A 562 -5.86 33.07 -25.46
N PHE A 563 -5.91 31.89 -24.85
CA PHE A 563 -6.61 30.73 -25.42
C PHE A 563 -8.12 30.98 -25.56
N ALA A 564 -8.75 31.61 -24.55
CA ALA A 564 -10.16 31.98 -24.64
C ALA A 564 -10.40 33.03 -25.74
N LYS A 565 -9.52 34.03 -25.86
CA LYS A 565 -9.55 35.11 -26.85
C LYS A 565 -9.39 34.58 -28.29
N ASN A 566 -8.52 33.59 -28.46
CA ASN A 566 -8.28 32.99 -29.77
C ASN A 566 -9.30 31.89 -30.13
N GLY A 567 -10.22 31.53 -29.21
CA GLY A 567 -11.20 30.44 -29.42
C GLY A 567 -10.62 29.04 -29.30
N GLU A 568 -9.45 28.88 -28.67
CA GLU A 568 -8.70 27.65 -28.52
C GLU A 568 -9.24 26.86 -27.30
N ALA A 569 -10.40 26.24 -27.44
CA ALA A 569 -11.08 25.52 -26.35
C ALA A 569 -10.23 24.39 -25.75
N GLU A 570 -9.51 23.69 -26.60
CA GLU A 570 -8.68 22.53 -26.23
C GLU A 570 -7.52 22.97 -25.30
N ASN A 571 -6.80 23.99 -25.70
CA ASN A 571 -5.70 24.57 -24.92
C ASN A 571 -6.21 25.16 -23.62
N PHE A 572 -7.38 25.81 -23.64
CA PHE A 572 -8.03 26.36 -22.42
C PHE A 572 -8.35 25.25 -21.43
N VAL A 573 -8.97 24.14 -21.85
CA VAL A 573 -9.32 23.01 -20.97
C VAL A 573 -8.06 22.38 -20.35
N CYS A 574 -7.02 22.16 -21.17
CA CYS A 574 -5.77 21.60 -20.68
C CYS A 574 -5.08 22.54 -19.68
N ALA A 575 -5.05 23.85 -19.97
CA ALA A 575 -4.47 24.87 -19.08
C ALA A 575 -5.27 25.00 -17.76
N ALA A 576 -6.58 24.98 -17.83
CA ALA A 576 -7.47 24.99 -16.66
C ALA A 576 -7.24 23.77 -15.75
N GLY A 577 -7.08 22.59 -16.35
CA GLY A 577 -6.77 21.36 -15.63
C GLY A 577 -5.38 21.42 -14.98
N VAL A 578 -4.35 21.86 -15.70
CA VAL A 578 -2.99 22.04 -15.19
C VAL A 578 -2.94 23.08 -14.08
N LEU A 579 -3.68 24.19 -14.21
CA LEU A 579 -3.77 25.22 -13.17
C LEU A 579 -4.29 24.67 -11.85
N THR A 580 -5.15 23.63 -11.89
CA THR A 580 -5.64 22.94 -10.69
C THR A 580 -4.52 22.46 -9.78
N HIS A 581 -3.47 21.91 -10.37
CA HIS A 581 -2.33 21.41 -9.65
C HIS A 581 -1.67 22.50 -8.79
N TYR A 582 -1.30 23.61 -9.41
CA TYR A 582 -0.60 24.69 -8.71
C TYR A 582 -1.49 25.43 -7.68
N VAL A 583 -2.79 25.56 -7.93
CA VAL A 583 -3.72 26.10 -6.93
C VAL A 583 -3.92 25.10 -5.78
N GLY A 584 -3.91 23.81 -6.08
CA GLY A 584 -3.88 22.75 -5.06
C GLY A 584 -2.63 22.86 -4.19
N ASP A 585 -1.46 23.03 -4.79
CA ASP A 585 -0.19 23.25 -4.10
C ASP A 585 -0.24 24.53 -3.24
N ALA A 586 -0.86 25.60 -3.72
CA ALA A 586 -0.99 26.87 -2.99
C ALA A 586 -1.86 26.75 -1.72
N CYS A 587 -2.78 25.79 -1.65
CA CYS A 587 -3.54 25.50 -0.44
C CYS A 587 -2.98 24.35 0.40
N GLN A 588 -1.78 23.84 0.08
CA GLN A 588 -1.07 22.82 0.85
C GLN A 588 -0.03 23.46 1.79
N PRO A 589 -0.20 23.31 3.12
CA PRO A 589 0.64 24.03 4.09
C PRO A 589 2.14 23.78 3.95
N LEU A 590 2.54 22.56 3.59
CA LEU A 590 3.95 22.17 3.49
C LEU A 590 4.61 22.67 2.19
N HIS A 591 3.84 23.09 1.18
CA HIS A 591 4.34 23.77 -0.02
C HIS A 591 4.58 25.27 0.18
N ILE A 592 4.20 25.80 1.35
CA ILE A 592 4.33 27.23 1.69
C ILE A 592 5.50 27.48 2.64
N SER A 593 6.22 26.41 3.05
CA SER A 593 7.17 26.47 4.17
C SER A 593 8.45 25.70 3.91
N TYR A 594 9.57 26.23 4.41
CA TYR A 594 10.84 25.51 4.47
C TYR A 594 10.77 24.21 5.31
N LEU A 595 9.67 24.00 6.05
CA LEU A 595 9.38 22.79 6.82
C LEU A 595 8.78 21.67 5.95
N HIS A 596 8.88 21.76 4.64
CA HIS A 596 8.15 20.92 3.68
C HIS A 596 8.20 19.41 4.00
N ASP A 597 9.34 18.85 4.40
CA ASP A 597 9.48 17.45 4.82
C ASP A 597 10.22 17.30 6.14
N GLY A 598 9.79 18.06 7.16
CA GLY A 598 10.35 18.05 8.49
C GLY A 598 11.04 19.36 8.87
N ASP A 599 11.69 19.39 10.03
CA ASP A 599 12.33 20.59 10.58
C ASP A 599 13.85 20.55 10.37
N PRO A 600 14.39 21.28 9.38
CA PRO A 600 15.83 21.33 9.12
C PRO A 600 16.62 22.08 10.19
N LEU A 601 15.97 22.88 11.04
CA LEU A 601 16.62 23.55 12.17
C LEU A 601 16.83 22.63 13.38
N ARG A 602 16.22 21.44 13.35
CA ARG A 602 16.43 20.36 14.30
C ARG A 602 16.90 19.11 13.57
N PRO A 603 18.11 19.13 12.99
CA PRO A 603 18.61 17.98 12.23
C PRO A 603 18.87 16.78 13.14
N VAL A 604 18.61 15.58 12.62
CA VAL A 604 18.94 14.30 13.26
C VAL A 604 19.95 13.55 12.40
N GLU A 605 20.89 12.89 13.05
CA GLU A 605 21.84 12.02 12.34
C GLU A 605 21.13 10.74 11.88
N HIS A 606 21.24 10.46 10.61
CA HIS A 606 20.79 9.20 10.01
C HIS A 606 22.00 8.44 9.47
N THR A 607 22.29 7.29 10.07
CA THR A 607 23.33 6.39 9.58
C THR A 607 22.69 5.34 8.68
N PHE A 608 23.20 5.24 7.46
CA PHE A 608 22.73 4.21 6.54
C PHE A 608 23.21 2.84 7.03
N SER A 609 22.26 1.98 7.34
CA SER A 609 22.56 0.63 7.84
C SER A 609 22.94 -0.33 6.72
N LYS A 610 22.71 0.01 5.44
CA LYS A 610 22.96 -0.85 4.26
C LYS A 610 23.11 -0.03 2.97
N GLY A 611 23.72 -0.65 1.95
CA GLY A 611 23.81 -0.12 0.59
C GLY A 611 25.09 0.66 0.29
N LYS A 612 25.16 1.36 -0.86
CA LYS A 612 26.37 2.13 -1.28
C LYS A 612 26.83 3.19 -0.28
N LYS A 613 25.95 3.58 0.65
CA LYS A 613 26.21 4.56 1.71
C LYS A 613 26.31 3.91 3.10
N GLU A 614 26.38 2.58 3.21
CA GLU A 614 26.46 1.89 4.49
C GLU A 614 27.57 2.45 5.37
N GLY A 615 27.23 2.74 6.63
CA GLY A 615 28.14 3.39 7.58
C GLY A 615 28.35 4.89 7.35
N GLN A 616 27.81 5.47 6.29
CA GLN A 616 27.80 6.93 6.11
C GLN A 616 26.67 7.52 6.94
N THR A 617 26.95 8.68 7.52
CA THR A 617 25.97 9.46 8.29
C THR A 617 25.62 10.71 7.48
N GLU A 618 24.33 11.01 7.36
CA GLU A 618 23.85 12.28 6.84
C GLU A 618 22.91 12.97 7.84
N LEU A 619 22.86 14.29 7.80
CA LEU A 619 21.87 15.05 8.56
C LEU A 619 20.56 15.08 7.81
N ARG A 620 19.45 14.79 8.51
CA ARG A 620 18.10 14.84 8.00
C ARG A 620 17.23 15.74 8.86
N PRO A 621 16.20 16.39 8.30
CA PRO A 621 15.27 17.16 9.11
C PRO A 621 14.53 16.26 10.09
N MET A 622 14.33 16.73 11.33
CA MET A 622 13.50 16.00 12.29
C MET A 622 12.06 15.92 11.78
N GLY A 623 11.48 14.73 11.77
CA GLY A 623 10.13 14.51 11.22
C GLY A 623 10.11 14.31 9.71
N GLN A 624 11.24 13.95 9.09
CA GLN A 624 11.26 13.57 7.67
C GLN A 624 10.20 12.50 7.37
N GLY A 625 9.50 12.65 6.24
CA GLY A 625 8.36 11.83 5.86
C GLY A 625 7.00 12.42 6.25
N VAL A 626 6.97 13.59 6.92
CA VAL A 626 5.73 14.28 7.26
C VAL A 626 4.95 14.72 6.02
N HIS A 627 5.65 15.08 4.96
CA HIS A 627 5.06 15.51 3.70
C HIS A 627 4.12 14.42 3.16
N SER A 628 4.64 13.26 2.84
CA SER A 628 3.85 12.13 2.35
C SER A 628 2.81 11.63 3.38
N ALA A 629 3.11 11.69 4.67
CA ALA A 629 2.15 11.29 5.70
C ALA A 629 0.92 12.20 5.77
N TYR A 630 1.09 13.52 5.59
CA TYR A 630 0.02 14.49 5.61
C TYR A 630 -0.74 14.52 4.28
N GLU A 631 -0.03 14.59 3.18
CA GLU A 631 -0.54 14.87 1.86
C GLU A 631 -1.13 13.63 1.17
N ASP A 632 -0.40 12.51 1.21
CA ASP A 632 -0.87 11.28 0.57
C ASP A 632 -1.70 10.44 1.54
N LYS A 633 -1.07 10.03 2.63
CA LYS A 633 -1.63 9.00 3.50
C LYS A 633 -2.88 9.48 4.24
N MET A 634 -2.83 10.67 4.84
CA MET A 634 -3.96 11.22 5.57
C MET A 634 -5.11 11.53 4.62
N VAL A 635 -4.85 12.18 3.48
CA VAL A 635 -5.87 12.51 2.47
C VAL A 635 -6.51 11.26 1.90
N PHE A 636 -5.72 10.25 1.57
CA PHE A 636 -6.22 8.98 1.06
C PHE A 636 -7.09 8.22 2.09
N ASP A 637 -6.63 8.14 3.33
CA ASP A 637 -7.35 7.43 4.38
C ASP A 637 -8.71 8.08 4.71
N HIS A 638 -8.82 9.40 4.55
CA HIS A 638 -10.00 10.20 4.89
C HIS A 638 -10.68 10.85 3.67
N ARG A 639 -10.48 10.26 2.49
CA ARG A 639 -10.97 10.79 1.23
C ARG A 639 -12.48 11.02 1.18
N LYS A 640 -13.26 10.15 1.82
CA LYS A 640 -14.72 10.29 1.83
C LYS A 640 -15.16 11.54 2.58
N GLU A 641 -14.61 11.79 3.75
CA GLU A 641 -14.86 12.96 4.56
C GLU A 641 -14.42 14.25 3.83
N ILE A 642 -13.27 14.19 3.14
CA ILE A 642 -12.77 15.31 2.32
C ILE A 642 -13.72 15.58 1.16
N LEU A 643 -14.08 14.57 0.37
CA LEU A 643 -15.00 14.73 -0.77
C LEU A 643 -16.34 15.27 -0.34
N ASP A 644 -16.90 14.79 0.78
CA ASP A 644 -18.16 15.27 1.33
C ASP A 644 -18.05 16.72 1.84
N GLY A 645 -16.91 17.08 2.43
CA GLY A 645 -16.61 18.46 2.83
C GLY A 645 -16.56 19.40 1.63
N LEU A 646 -15.82 19.01 0.61
CA LEU A 646 -15.63 19.81 -0.61
C LEU A 646 -16.92 20.03 -1.42
N LYS A 647 -17.97 19.20 -1.24
CA LYS A 647 -19.32 19.47 -1.80
C LYS A 647 -19.91 20.80 -1.32
N LYS A 648 -19.39 21.38 -0.25
CA LYS A 648 -19.83 22.68 0.32
C LYS A 648 -19.03 23.87 -0.18
N THR A 649 -18.14 23.69 -1.15
CA THR A 649 -17.38 24.80 -1.76
C THR A 649 -18.37 25.86 -2.32
N PRO A 650 -18.20 27.16 -1.95
CA PRO A 650 -19.11 28.20 -2.38
C PRO A 650 -19.01 28.45 -3.88
N LYS A 651 -20.09 28.90 -4.46
CA LYS A 651 -20.12 29.31 -5.87
C LYS A 651 -19.49 30.69 -6.03
N VAL A 652 -18.80 30.89 -7.17
CA VAL A 652 -18.21 32.16 -7.56
C VAL A 652 -19.28 33.24 -7.69
N LYS A 653 -19.00 34.45 -7.17
CA LYS A 653 -19.79 35.65 -7.34
C LYS A 653 -19.12 36.56 -8.36
N LYS A 654 -19.92 37.28 -9.14
CA LYS A 654 -19.43 38.21 -10.17
C LYS A 654 -18.43 39.26 -9.64
N ALA A 655 -18.60 39.67 -8.38
CA ALA A 655 -17.73 40.66 -7.72
C ALA A 655 -16.35 40.08 -7.32
N GLU A 656 -16.13 38.77 -7.44
CA GLU A 656 -14.88 38.09 -7.10
C GLU A 656 -14.01 37.87 -8.36
N LEU A 657 -14.51 38.19 -9.55
CA LEU A 657 -13.73 38.06 -10.78
C LEU A 657 -12.59 39.09 -10.82
N ILE A 658 -11.46 38.67 -11.36
CA ILE A 658 -10.23 39.43 -11.51
C ILE A 658 -9.92 39.66 -13.00
N ASP A 659 -9.11 40.65 -13.29
CA ASP A 659 -8.88 41.13 -14.66
C ASP A 659 -7.46 40.91 -15.16
N SER A 660 -6.53 40.41 -14.31
CA SER A 660 -5.11 40.22 -14.71
C SER A 660 -4.44 39.06 -14.00
N GLY A 661 -3.36 38.56 -14.61
CA GLY A 661 -2.50 37.55 -14.01
C GLY A 661 -1.76 38.03 -12.76
N GLN A 662 -1.48 39.35 -12.67
CA GLN A 662 -0.94 39.93 -11.43
C GLN A 662 -1.92 39.76 -10.27
N GLU A 663 -3.21 40.04 -10.48
CA GLU A 663 -4.23 39.78 -9.48
C GLU A 663 -4.38 38.31 -9.15
N ALA A 664 -4.20 37.41 -10.14
CA ALA A 664 -4.17 35.97 -9.90
C ALA A 664 -3.02 35.57 -8.96
N ALA A 665 -1.84 36.18 -9.10
CA ALA A 665 -0.71 35.97 -8.17
C ALA A 665 -1.02 36.53 -6.78
N VAL A 666 -1.64 37.72 -6.68
CA VAL A 666 -2.08 38.34 -5.39
C VAL A 666 -3.05 37.41 -4.67
N GLN A 667 -4.10 36.94 -5.34
CA GLN A 667 -5.09 36.04 -4.77
C GLN A 667 -4.46 34.68 -4.36
N THR A 668 -3.49 34.17 -5.13
CA THR A 668 -2.74 32.95 -4.79
C THR A 668 -1.94 33.16 -3.50
N ILE A 669 -1.23 34.28 -3.36
CA ILE A 669 -0.49 34.62 -2.12
C ILE A 669 -1.44 34.77 -0.94
N GLU A 670 -2.62 35.34 -1.14
CA GLU A 670 -3.63 35.42 -0.10
C GLU A 670 -4.12 34.03 0.35
N LEU A 671 -4.40 33.13 -0.60
CA LEU A 671 -4.73 31.73 -0.32
C LEU A 671 -3.59 31.07 0.48
N MET A 672 -2.33 31.20 0.05
CA MET A 672 -1.18 30.65 0.75
C MET A 672 -1.04 31.19 2.17
N ARG A 673 -1.23 32.49 2.36
CA ARG A 673 -1.21 33.12 3.68
C ARG A 673 -2.32 32.64 4.60
N ASN A 674 -3.54 32.53 4.08
CA ASN A 674 -4.70 32.02 4.82
C ASN A 674 -4.50 30.55 5.20
N THR A 675 -3.97 29.75 4.29
CA THR A 675 -3.59 28.34 4.53
C THR A 675 -2.53 28.24 5.64
N PHE A 676 -1.46 29.02 5.57
CA PHE A 676 -0.39 29.05 6.58
C PHE A 676 -0.93 29.42 7.97
N ASN A 677 -1.83 30.37 8.05
CA ASN A 677 -2.45 30.80 9.31
C ASN A 677 -3.43 29.76 9.88
N ALA A 678 -4.24 29.14 9.02
CA ALA A 678 -5.19 28.10 9.43
C ALA A 678 -4.49 26.81 9.87
N LEU A 679 -3.45 26.42 9.14
CA LEU A 679 -2.68 25.19 9.27
C LEU A 679 -1.18 25.50 9.34
N PRO A 680 -0.67 26.05 10.46
CA PRO A 680 0.76 26.34 10.56
C PRO A 680 1.60 25.08 10.33
N PRO A 681 2.54 25.06 9.36
CA PRO A 681 3.39 23.90 9.02
C PRO A 681 4.09 23.29 10.24
N SER A 682 4.59 24.14 11.14
CA SER A 682 5.23 23.71 12.39
C SER A 682 4.32 22.84 13.28
N LYS A 683 3.00 23.03 13.24
CA LYS A 683 2.04 22.22 14.00
C LYS A 683 1.82 20.85 13.35
N ILE A 684 1.83 20.78 12.02
CA ILE A 684 1.73 19.54 11.26
C ILE A 684 2.97 18.70 11.50
N VAL A 685 4.17 19.30 11.32
CA VAL A 685 5.46 18.66 11.58
C VAL A 685 5.55 18.16 13.03
N GLN A 686 5.17 19.00 14.01
CA GLN A 686 5.21 18.59 15.42
C GLN A 686 4.21 17.46 15.70
N THR A 687 3.01 17.47 15.11
CA THR A 687 2.05 16.36 15.24
C THR A 687 2.64 15.03 14.75
N TYR A 688 3.34 15.07 13.63
CA TYR A 688 4.00 13.89 13.07
C TYR A 688 5.15 13.40 13.95
N ILE A 689 5.98 14.33 14.46
CA ILE A 689 7.09 14.01 15.39
C ILE A 689 6.56 13.38 16.69
N ASP A 690 5.47 13.91 17.26
CA ASP A 690 4.88 13.43 18.52
C ASP A 690 4.41 11.97 18.42
N VAL A 691 4.00 11.53 17.24
CA VAL A 691 3.58 10.14 16.98
C VAL A 691 4.76 9.21 16.77
N GLY A 692 5.92 9.78 16.41
CA GLY A 692 7.19 9.07 16.35
C GLY A 692 7.49 8.37 15.04
N LYS A 693 6.56 8.07 14.15
CA LYS A 693 6.78 7.54 12.78
C LYS A 693 5.50 7.44 11.97
N GLY A 694 5.65 7.29 10.63
CA GLY A 694 4.59 7.20 9.64
C GLY A 694 3.58 6.05 9.85
N GLY A 695 2.71 5.85 8.89
CA GLY A 695 1.67 4.82 8.90
C GLY A 695 0.32 5.34 9.40
N LYS A 696 -0.57 4.40 9.75
CA LYS A 696 -1.96 4.74 10.12
C LYS A 696 -2.07 5.61 11.37
N ALA A 697 -1.20 5.42 12.35
CA ALA A 697 -1.23 6.21 13.58
C ALA A 697 -0.90 7.70 13.32
N ALA A 698 0.06 7.97 12.43
CA ALA A 698 0.37 9.32 12.00
C ALA A 698 -0.79 9.92 11.20
N SER A 699 -1.36 9.17 10.26
CA SER A 699 -2.54 9.58 9.49
C SER A 699 -3.73 9.92 10.39
N ASP A 700 -4.08 9.05 11.34
CA ASP A 700 -5.18 9.28 12.28
C ASP A 700 -4.92 10.50 13.21
N ALA A 701 -3.68 10.71 13.64
CA ALA A 701 -3.31 11.86 14.48
C ALA A 701 -3.34 13.18 13.71
N LEU A 702 -2.80 13.18 12.49
CA LEU A 702 -2.85 14.33 11.58
C LEU A 702 -4.29 14.69 11.26
N TRP A 703 -5.13 13.71 10.93
CA TRP A 703 -6.54 13.93 10.68
C TRP A 703 -7.29 14.48 11.89
N SER A 704 -7.11 13.86 13.05
CA SER A 704 -7.77 14.28 14.28
C SER A 704 -7.49 15.74 14.66
N ARG A 705 -6.26 16.22 14.40
CA ARG A 705 -5.83 17.58 14.75
C ARG A 705 -6.06 18.61 13.64
N HIS A 706 -5.95 18.18 12.37
CA HIS A 706 -5.88 19.08 11.21
C HIS A 706 -6.98 18.85 10.16
N GLY A 707 -7.67 17.70 10.13
CA GLY A 707 -8.54 17.28 9.04
C GLY A 707 -9.64 18.28 8.67
N GLN A 708 -10.35 18.86 9.64
CA GLN A 708 -11.40 19.85 9.34
C GLN A 708 -10.83 21.13 8.72
N LYS A 709 -9.65 21.55 9.15
CA LYS A 709 -8.98 22.70 8.57
C LYS A 709 -8.42 22.38 7.18
N THR A 710 -7.95 21.15 6.98
CA THR A 710 -7.52 20.67 5.67
C THR A 710 -8.67 20.73 4.66
N ILE A 711 -9.87 20.28 5.03
CA ILE A 711 -11.06 20.45 4.19
C ILE A 711 -11.31 21.93 3.87
N GLY A 712 -11.18 22.82 4.87
CA GLY A 712 -11.40 24.26 4.69
C GLY A 712 -10.44 24.85 3.67
N VAL A 713 -9.14 24.61 3.79
CA VAL A 713 -8.16 25.17 2.83
C VAL A 713 -8.30 24.57 1.43
N MET A 714 -8.69 23.30 1.32
CA MET A 714 -9.01 22.71 0.02
C MET A 714 -10.28 23.32 -0.60
N GLN A 715 -11.29 23.70 0.20
CA GLN A 715 -12.46 24.43 -0.28
C GLN A 715 -12.06 25.81 -0.80
N ASP A 716 -11.18 26.53 -0.08
CA ASP A 716 -10.67 27.84 -0.50
C ASP A 716 -9.87 27.71 -1.82
N GLY A 717 -9.06 26.64 -1.97
CA GLY A 717 -8.36 26.33 -3.21
C GLY A 717 -9.31 26.04 -4.38
N ALA A 718 -10.32 25.20 -4.18
CA ALA A 718 -11.32 24.89 -5.22
C ALA A 718 -12.15 26.13 -5.61
N HIS A 719 -12.46 27.01 -4.64
CA HIS A 719 -13.16 28.26 -4.90
C HIS A 719 -12.28 29.24 -5.71
N LEU A 720 -11.03 29.48 -5.28
CA LEU A 720 -10.10 30.33 -6.03
C LEU A 720 -9.91 29.82 -7.46
N LEU A 721 -9.74 28.50 -7.64
CA LEU A 721 -9.59 27.92 -8.96
C LEU A 721 -10.81 28.21 -9.85
N ALA A 722 -12.03 28.13 -9.32
CA ALA A 722 -13.24 28.49 -10.06
C ALA A 722 -13.26 29.97 -10.43
N VAL A 723 -12.83 30.86 -9.51
CA VAL A 723 -12.67 32.31 -9.78
C VAL A 723 -11.69 32.51 -10.95
N LEU A 724 -10.53 31.86 -10.92
CA LEU A 724 -9.51 31.99 -11.97
C LEU A 724 -10.02 31.50 -13.32
N TRP A 725 -10.75 30.37 -13.37
CA TRP A 725 -11.32 29.86 -14.62
C TRP A 725 -12.35 30.81 -15.21
N GLU A 726 -13.31 31.31 -14.39
CA GLU A 726 -14.31 32.25 -14.84
C GLU A 726 -13.72 33.61 -15.24
N SER A 727 -12.70 34.06 -14.51
CA SER A 727 -12.01 35.32 -14.80
C SER A 727 -11.25 35.27 -16.11
N ALA A 728 -10.43 34.24 -16.33
CA ALA A 728 -9.69 34.08 -17.60
C ALA A 728 -10.64 33.94 -18.78
N TRP A 729 -11.75 33.22 -18.61
CA TRP A 729 -12.81 33.13 -19.63
C TRP A 729 -13.46 34.47 -19.94
N ASN A 730 -13.74 35.27 -18.90
CA ASN A 730 -14.32 36.61 -19.04
C ASN A 730 -13.35 37.57 -19.72
N VAL A 731 -12.09 37.65 -19.29
CA VAL A 731 -11.06 38.49 -19.88
C VAL A 731 -10.81 38.15 -21.34
N GLY A 732 -10.75 36.88 -21.68
CA GLY A 732 -10.58 36.42 -23.06
C GLY A 732 -11.86 36.43 -23.92
N ASP A 733 -13.00 36.90 -23.38
CA ASP A 733 -14.30 36.90 -24.07
C ASP A 733 -14.68 35.50 -24.61
N GLY A 734 -14.43 34.45 -23.85
CA GLY A 734 -14.63 33.08 -24.25
C GLY A 734 -16.08 32.72 -24.58
N GLU A 735 -17.08 33.42 -23.97
CA GLU A 735 -18.48 33.24 -24.31
C GLU A 735 -18.80 33.56 -25.77
N HIS A 736 -18.05 34.49 -26.39
CA HIS A 736 -18.20 34.83 -27.82
C HIS A 736 -17.25 34.01 -28.68
N ASN A 737 -16.00 33.93 -28.32
CA ASN A 737 -14.94 33.42 -29.16
C ASN A 737 -14.87 31.91 -29.22
N VAL A 738 -15.18 31.21 -28.11
CA VAL A 738 -15.09 29.74 -28.07
C VAL A 738 -16.40 29.11 -28.61
N THR A 739 -16.24 28.26 -29.61
CA THR A 739 -17.38 27.56 -30.27
C THR A 739 -17.49 26.09 -29.86
N ARG A 740 -16.38 25.42 -29.56
CA ARG A 740 -16.37 24.00 -29.17
C ARG A 740 -16.96 23.84 -27.76
N LYS A 741 -17.84 22.83 -27.62
CA LYS A 741 -18.45 22.41 -26.35
C LYS A 741 -18.24 20.92 -26.07
N SER A 742 -17.79 20.14 -27.07
CA SER A 742 -17.57 18.70 -26.94
C SER A 742 -16.35 18.37 -26.09
N ALA A 743 -16.35 17.18 -25.49
CA ALA A 743 -15.19 16.66 -24.81
C ALA A 743 -13.99 16.50 -25.75
N LEU A 744 -12.78 16.70 -25.20
CA LEU A 744 -11.54 16.30 -25.81
C LEU A 744 -11.39 14.78 -25.73
N THR A 745 -10.72 14.20 -26.71
CA THR A 745 -10.19 12.87 -26.55
C THR A 745 -8.94 12.90 -25.63
N LYS A 746 -8.66 11.80 -24.97
CA LYS A 746 -7.43 11.66 -24.17
C LYS A 746 -6.18 11.95 -24.97
N LYS A 747 -6.16 11.52 -26.25
CA LYS A 747 -5.03 11.78 -27.15
C LYS A 747 -4.85 13.26 -27.46
N GLU A 748 -5.91 14.00 -27.80
CA GLU A 748 -5.83 15.45 -28.01
C GLU A 748 -5.24 16.16 -26.79
N ALA A 749 -5.73 15.83 -25.61
CA ALA A 749 -5.26 16.43 -24.36
C ALA A 749 -3.78 16.13 -24.10
N MET A 750 -3.33 14.90 -24.32
CA MET A 750 -1.91 14.53 -24.15
C MET A 750 -1.00 15.13 -25.20
N ASP A 751 -1.43 15.19 -26.47
CA ASP A 751 -0.66 15.85 -27.54
C ASP A 751 -0.36 17.33 -27.18
N ILE A 752 -1.32 18.03 -26.53
CA ILE A 752 -1.14 19.41 -26.08
C ILE A 752 -0.12 19.51 -24.94
N VAL A 753 -0.27 18.74 -23.87
CA VAL A 753 0.59 18.88 -22.67
C VAL A 753 1.98 18.30 -22.85
N GLN A 754 2.16 17.46 -23.86
CA GLN A 754 3.48 16.94 -24.27
C GLN A 754 4.27 17.95 -25.11
N ASP A 755 3.62 18.95 -25.69
CA ASP A 755 4.29 20.04 -26.39
C ASP A 755 5.12 20.88 -25.41
N PRO A 756 6.46 20.99 -25.58
CA PRO A 756 7.29 21.77 -24.68
C PRO A 756 6.95 23.27 -24.69
N ASP A 757 6.35 23.78 -25.78
CA ASP A 757 5.93 25.17 -25.89
C ASP A 757 4.58 25.46 -25.23
N PHE A 758 3.82 24.44 -24.88
CA PHE A 758 2.58 24.59 -24.11
C PHE A 758 2.91 24.97 -22.66
N ILE A 759 2.75 26.25 -22.33
CA ILE A 759 2.97 26.84 -20.99
C ILE A 759 4.28 26.33 -20.37
N PRO A 760 5.45 26.77 -20.87
CA PRO A 760 6.75 26.22 -20.48
C PRO A 760 7.05 26.44 -18.99
N SER A 761 7.66 25.43 -18.36
CA SER A 761 8.17 25.53 -16.99
C SER A 761 9.49 26.30 -16.98
N VAL A 762 9.61 27.29 -16.09
CA VAL A 762 10.73 28.23 -16.04
C VAL A 762 11.23 28.42 -14.61
N THR A 763 12.40 29.03 -14.45
CA THR A 763 12.94 29.46 -13.16
C THR A 763 12.44 30.85 -12.78
N ILE A 764 12.66 31.27 -11.51
CA ILE A 764 12.26 32.61 -11.04
C ILE A 764 12.96 33.71 -11.87
N GLY A 765 14.22 33.54 -12.25
CA GLY A 765 14.96 34.49 -13.09
C GLY A 765 14.46 34.58 -14.53
N GLN A 766 13.73 33.57 -15.02
CA GLN A 766 13.20 33.53 -16.38
C GLN A 766 11.76 34.03 -16.47
N ILE A 767 10.95 33.80 -15.43
CA ILE A 767 9.51 34.06 -15.49
C ILE A 767 9.18 35.53 -15.63
N GLY A 768 9.96 36.44 -15.02
CA GLY A 768 9.78 37.87 -15.14
C GLY A 768 9.84 38.39 -16.59
N ALA A 769 10.65 37.76 -17.45
CA ALA A 769 10.72 38.11 -18.85
C ALA A 769 9.50 37.63 -19.65
N LEU A 770 8.85 36.56 -19.24
CA LEU A 770 7.60 36.04 -19.84
C LEU A 770 6.42 36.91 -19.45
N LEU A 771 6.27 37.24 -18.16
CA LEU A 771 5.16 38.04 -17.66
C LEU A 771 5.17 39.49 -18.14
N LYS A 772 6.33 40.07 -18.45
CA LYS A 772 6.46 41.43 -19.01
C LYS A 772 6.15 41.50 -20.52
N LYS A 773 6.01 40.38 -21.21
CA LYS A 773 5.69 40.29 -22.65
C LYS A 773 4.21 40.06 -22.94
N ALA A 774 3.46 39.56 -21.95
CA ALA A 774 2.02 39.35 -22.02
C ALA A 774 1.29 40.67 -21.62
#